data_08a59089474e4c0b40d4cb85b2fb58c2
#
_entry.id   08a59089474e4c0b40d4cb85b2fb58c2
#
_cell.length_a   1.000
_cell.length_b   1.000
_cell.length_c   1.000
_cell.angle_alpha   90.00
_cell.angle_beta   90.00
_cell.angle_gamma   90.00
#
_symmetry.space_group_name_H-M   'P 1'
#
loop_
_entity.id
_entity.type
_entity.pdbx_description
1 polymer ?
#
loop_
_entity_poly.entity_id
_entity_poly.type
_entity_poly.pdbx_seq_one_letter_code
_entity_poly.pdbx_strand_id
1 'polypeptide(L)'
;MKFIIKHETKGRMRIHAVQNRMSYAQADTLLYFLHSRKEVTFAKVYDRTCDAVISYVGDRQTIIELLRGFHYEDVEVPEGLIENSGRELNNTYQEKLIGKIVLHYARRWILPYPVRICLTSLQSVKYIWKGLKTLTAGKIEVPVLDATAIGVSVLRSDFNTAGSIMFMLGIGELLEEWTHKKSVDDLARTMSLNVGKVWLVSGGQEVLVPASQIKAGDKVVVHMGNIIPFDGVVAEGEAMVNQASLTGESVPVRKTIESTAYAGTVVEEGELTILVKEVGGSSRFEKIVKMIEDSEKLKSGAESKAEHLADKLVPYSLGGTILTYLLTRNVTKALSILMVDYSCALKLAMPISVLSAIREASLYNVTVKGGKYLEAVAEADTIVFDKTGTLTKAKPTVVEIVSFNGESDNELLRIAACLEEHFPHSMAKAVTDAAKKRNLEHDEMHSKVEYIVAHGIASKINEKRAVIGSAHFVFEDEKCVIPEGEQAKFDALPKEYSHLYLAIEGKLAAVICIEDPLREEASAVVQSLKRAGLSKVVMMTGDSERTAAAIAKRVGVDEYYSEVLPEDKADFVEKEKAAGRKVIMIGDGINDSPALSAANVGIAISDGAEIAREIADIMVSSDDLYQIVTLKLLSDSLMERIRKNYRRIVGFNSLLIVLGVAGVIQPTTSALLHNSSTLLIGLESMQNLLD
;
A
#
# COMPACT_ATOMS: atom_id res chain seq x y z
N MET A 1 14.05 26.14 20.41
CA MET A 1 14.13 27.16 19.33
C MET A 1 13.63 28.53 19.85
N LYS A 2 14.26 29.65 19.43
CA LYS A 2 13.73 31.01 19.67
C LYS A 2 12.77 31.40 18.54
N PHE A 3 11.59 31.92 18.87
CA PHE A 3 10.58 32.31 17.88
C PHE A 3 9.69 33.46 18.36
N ILE A 4 9.02 34.11 17.42
CA ILE A 4 8.03 35.18 17.66
C ILE A 4 6.71 34.74 17.01
N ILE A 5 5.59 34.90 17.74
CA ILE A 5 4.26 34.62 17.18
C ILE A 5 3.85 35.85 16.36
N LYS A 6 3.73 35.68 15.02
CA LYS A 6 3.32 36.75 14.08
C LYS A 6 1.80 36.89 14.01
N HIS A 7 1.09 35.79 14.06
CA HIS A 7 -0.37 35.77 13.98
C HIS A 7 -0.92 34.53 14.66
N GLU A 8 -2.05 34.65 15.31
CA GLU A 8 -2.70 33.57 16.01
C GLU A 8 -4.23 33.66 15.92
N THR A 9 -4.86 32.50 15.73
CA THR A 9 -6.30 32.29 15.82
C THR A 9 -6.56 31.02 16.62
N LYS A 10 -7.80 30.75 17.06
CA LYS A 10 -8.12 29.55 17.85
C LYS A 10 -7.72 28.27 17.08
N GLY A 11 -6.80 27.50 17.65
CA GLY A 11 -6.28 26.25 17.05
C GLY A 11 -5.27 26.43 15.91
N ARG A 12 -4.81 27.67 15.63
CA ARG A 12 -3.82 27.91 14.56
C ARG A 12 -2.90 29.08 14.90
N MET A 13 -1.60 28.88 14.77
CA MET A 13 -0.61 29.94 14.96
C MET A 13 0.38 30.03 13.81
N ARG A 14 0.87 31.23 13.53
CA ARG A 14 2.01 31.48 12.66
C ARG A 14 3.15 32.03 13.48
N ILE A 15 4.25 31.33 13.47
CA ILE A 15 5.47 31.72 14.18
C ILE A 15 6.56 32.13 13.18
N HIS A 16 7.49 32.95 13.64
CA HIS A 16 8.73 33.29 12.96
C HIS A 16 9.91 32.80 13.82
N ALA A 17 10.71 31.89 13.28
CA ALA A 17 11.95 31.46 13.92
C ALA A 17 12.97 32.57 13.85
N VAL A 18 13.55 32.94 15.02
CA VAL A 18 14.54 34.05 15.11
C VAL A 18 15.90 33.57 14.60
N GLN A 19 16.02 33.56 13.27
CA GLN A 19 17.26 33.25 12.55
C GLN A 19 17.28 33.98 11.22
N ASN A 20 18.47 34.33 10.73
CA ASN A 20 18.62 35.11 9.50
C ASN A 20 18.27 34.32 8.24
N ARG A 21 18.46 33.01 8.24
CA ARG A 21 18.23 32.10 7.12
C ARG A 21 17.90 30.71 7.64
N MET A 22 17.02 30.01 6.98
CA MET A 22 16.69 28.62 7.24
C MET A 22 17.09 27.79 6.04
N SER A 23 17.93 26.75 6.26
CA SER A 23 18.28 25.80 5.19
C SER A 23 17.07 24.88 4.91
N TYR A 24 17.08 24.22 3.75
CA TYR A 24 16.04 23.24 3.40
C TYR A 24 15.99 22.12 4.44
N ALA A 25 17.17 21.58 4.83
CA ALA A 25 17.27 20.58 5.88
C ALA A 25 16.65 21.05 7.20
N GLN A 26 16.96 22.25 7.67
CA GLN A 26 16.36 22.83 8.88
C GLN A 26 14.85 22.98 8.75
N ALA A 27 14.33 23.41 7.60
CA ALA A 27 12.91 23.56 7.38
C ALA A 27 12.18 22.21 7.39
N ASP A 28 12.80 21.18 6.81
CA ASP A 28 12.24 19.82 6.76
C ASP A 28 12.36 19.13 8.13
N THR A 29 13.45 19.33 8.88
CA THR A 29 13.58 18.87 10.26
C THR A 29 12.49 19.46 11.17
N LEU A 30 12.25 20.77 11.07
CA LEU A 30 11.18 21.42 11.84
C LEU A 30 9.79 20.90 11.42
N LEU A 31 9.57 20.70 10.14
CA LEU A 31 8.32 20.15 9.60
C LEU A 31 8.09 18.72 10.10
N TYR A 32 9.12 17.87 10.04
CA TYR A 32 9.07 16.50 10.54
C TYR A 32 8.77 16.47 12.05
N PHE A 33 9.49 17.27 12.83
CA PHE A 33 9.24 17.40 14.28
C PHE A 33 7.79 17.78 14.60
N LEU A 34 7.22 18.73 13.86
CA LEU A 34 5.84 19.16 14.05
C LEU A 34 4.85 18.04 13.69
N HIS A 35 5.05 17.35 12.57
CA HIS A 35 4.17 16.25 12.15
C HIS A 35 4.26 15.02 13.05
N SER A 36 5.37 14.81 13.76
CA SER A 36 5.52 13.70 14.71
C SER A 36 4.74 13.91 16.02
N ARG A 37 4.10 15.06 16.24
CA ARG A 37 3.37 15.40 17.45
C ARG A 37 1.87 15.19 17.27
N LYS A 38 1.24 14.46 18.21
CA LYS A 38 -0.20 14.15 18.17
C LYS A 38 -1.09 15.39 18.25
N GLU A 39 -0.59 16.44 18.89
CA GLU A 39 -1.28 17.71 19.08
C GLU A 39 -1.32 18.58 17.81
N VAL A 40 -0.45 18.30 16.82
CA VAL A 40 -0.35 19.06 15.58
C VAL A 40 -1.14 18.36 14.48
N THR A 41 -2.18 19.02 14.00
CA THR A 41 -3.03 18.51 12.91
C THR A 41 -2.54 18.92 11.53
N PHE A 42 -1.84 20.06 11.45
CA PHE A 42 -1.27 20.57 10.22
C PHE A 42 -0.06 21.44 10.52
N ALA A 43 1.01 21.29 9.76
CA ALA A 43 2.16 22.18 9.82
C ALA A 43 2.65 22.51 8.40
N LYS A 44 3.10 23.76 8.20
CA LYS A 44 3.78 24.21 6.99
C LYS A 44 4.89 25.19 7.34
N VAL A 45 6.12 24.87 6.95
CA VAL A 45 7.31 25.66 7.21
C VAL A 45 7.77 26.37 5.94
N TYR A 46 8.05 27.65 6.03
CA TYR A 46 8.53 28.52 4.95
C TYR A 46 10.00 28.87 5.18
N ASP A 47 10.90 28.21 4.44
CA ASP A 47 12.35 28.39 4.57
C ASP A 47 12.81 29.81 4.28
N ARG A 48 12.28 30.48 3.25
CA ARG A 48 12.67 31.84 2.84
C ARG A 48 12.32 32.92 3.85
N THR A 49 11.21 32.76 4.56
CA THR A 49 10.73 33.72 5.56
C THR A 49 10.99 33.30 6.99
N CYS A 50 11.56 32.10 7.20
CA CYS A 50 11.74 31.46 8.50
C CYS A 50 10.44 31.37 9.32
N ASP A 51 9.28 31.29 8.65
CA ASP A 51 7.97 31.19 9.30
C ASP A 51 7.46 29.76 9.31
N ALA A 52 6.70 29.39 10.35
CA ALA A 52 5.92 28.17 10.36
C ALA A 52 4.45 28.48 10.70
N VAL A 53 3.54 27.84 9.97
CA VAL A 53 2.11 27.84 10.26
C VAL A 53 1.74 26.49 10.83
N ILE A 54 1.13 26.48 12.01
CA ILE A 54 0.84 25.28 12.78
C ILE A 54 -0.64 25.32 13.16
N SER A 55 -1.40 24.29 12.78
CA SER A 55 -2.74 24.05 13.30
C SER A 55 -2.67 22.93 14.35
N TYR A 56 -3.37 23.08 15.45
CA TYR A 56 -3.23 22.18 16.59
C TYR A 56 -4.57 21.97 17.32
N VAL A 57 -4.65 20.85 18.03
CA VAL A 57 -5.75 20.50 18.94
C VAL A 57 -5.20 20.43 20.36
N GLY A 58 -5.94 20.97 21.33
CA GLY A 58 -5.53 21.00 22.73
C GLY A 58 -5.06 22.38 23.19
N ASP A 59 -4.20 22.39 24.22
CA ASP A 59 -3.77 23.64 24.84
C ASP A 59 -2.66 24.34 24.06
N ARG A 60 -2.83 25.66 23.93
CA ARG A 60 -1.86 26.56 23.30
C ARG A 60 -0.48 26.50 23.97
N GLN A 61 -0.44 26.38 25.28
CA GLN A 61 0.80 26.41 26.05
C GLN A 61 1.68 25.18 25.71
N THR A 62 1.07 24.03 25.49
CA THR A 62 1.75 22.81 25.09
C THR A 62 2.54 22.99 23.77
N ILE A 63 1.95 23.65 22.77
CA ILE A 63 2.64 23.93 21.50
C ILE A 63 3.80 24.91 21.69
N ILE A 64 3.63 25.91 22.54
CA ILE A 64 4.71 26.88 22.85
C ILE A 64 5.88 26.19 23.56
N GLU A 65 5.62 25.28 24.49
CA GLU A 65 6.66 24.51 25.18
C GLU A 65 7.36 23.54 24.25
N LEU A 66 6.63 22.83 23.38
CA LEU A 66 7.19 21.98 22.31
C LEU A 66 8.16 22.77 21.41
N LEU A 67 7.75 23.96 20.97
CA LEU A 67 8.58 24.80 20.10
C LEU A 67 9.81 25.37 20.83
N ARG A 68 9.68 25.71 22.12
CA ARG A 68 10.81 26.19 22.94
C ARG A 68 11.84 25.09 23.17
N GLY A 69 11.40 23.85 23.41
CA GLY A 69 12.25 22.69 23.59
C GLY A 69 12.88 22.16 22.29
N PHE A 70 12.44 22.62 21.12
CA PHE A 70 12.98 22.16 19.85
C PHE A 70 14.38 22.68 19.56
N HIS A 71 15.30 21.74 19.24
CA HIS A 71 16.63 22.03 18.66
C HIS A 71 16.83 21.13 17.45
N TYR A 72 17.44 21.67 16.40
CA TYR A 72 17.62 20.94 15.13
C TYR A 72 18.52 19.71 15.29
N GLU A 73 19.44 19.73 16.22
CA GLU A 73 20.41 18.66 16.49
C GLU A 73 19.83 17.50 17.28
N ASP A 74 18.72 17.74 18.00
CA ASP A 74 18.08 16.75 18.87
C ASP A 74 17.03 15.89 18.12
N VAL A 75 16.76 16.21 16.85
CA VAL A 75 15.74 15.52 16.05
C VAL A 75 16.42 14.64 15.00
N GLU A 76 16.42 13.35 15.23
CA GLU A 76 16.84 12.38 14.23
C GLU A 76 15.74 12.29 13.14
N VAL A 77 16.05 12.83 11.98
CA VAL A 77 15.18 12.75 10.78
C VAL A 77 15.69 11.61 9.90
N PRO A 78 14.81 10.75 9.36
CA PRO A 78 15.23 9.75 8.39
C PRO A 78 16.01 10.39 7.23
N GLU A 79 17.21 9.88 6.93
CA GLU A 79 18.13 10.47 5.95
C GLU A 79 17.47 10.77 4.61
N GLY A 80 16.65 9.86 4.09
CA GLY A 80 15.94 10.06 2.83
C GLY A 80 14.95 11.23 2.78
N LEU A 81 14.51 11.75 3.93
CA LEU A 81 13.61 12.91 4.00
C LEU A 81 14.32 14.25 3.82
N ILE A 82 15.59 14.33 4.19
CA ILE A 82 16.39 15.55 4.06
C ILE A 82 17.05 15.61 2.68
N GLU A 83 17.63 14.50 2.23
CA GLU A 83 18.36 14.42 0.96
C GLU A 83 17.45 14.62 -0.25
N ASN A 84 16.19 14.20 -0.18
CA ASN A 84 15.19 14.34 -1.24
C ASN A 84 14.15 15.40 -0.89
N SER A 85 14.57 16.60 -0.57
CA SER A 85 13.68 17.70 -0.20
C SER A 85 12.81 18.14 -1.37
N GLY A 86 11.47 17.96 -1.29
CA GLY A 86 10.52 18.48 -2.27
C GLY A 86 10.56 20.01 -2.43
N ARG A 87 11.23 20.71 -1.51
CA ARG A 87 11.52 22.15 -1.61
C ARG A 87 12.57 22.42 -2.67
N GLU A 88 13.63 21.63 -2.73
CA GLU A 88 14.66 21.73 -3.75
C GLU A 88 14.09 21.46 -5.14
N LEU A 89 13.29 20.41 -5.26
CA LEU A 89 12.55 20.09 -6.49
C LEU A 89 11.74 21.31 -6.96
N ASN A 90 10.88 21.85 -6.09
CA ASN A 90 10.00 22.96 -6.43
C ASN A 90 10.82 24.23 -6.83
N ASN A 91 11.89 24.55 -6.12
CA ASN A 91 12.72 25.70 -6.42
C ASN A 91 13.45 25.54 -7.77
N THR A 92 14.00 24.35 -8.03
CA THR A 92 14.67 24.04 -9.30
C THR A 92 13.73 24.23 -10.50
N TYR A 93 12.50 23.75 -10.39
CA TYR A 93 11.52 23.91 -11.47
C TYR A 93 10.97 25.34 -11.59
N GLN A 94 10.79 26.06 -10.47
CA GLN A 94 10.48 27.49 -10.51
C GLN A 94 11.58 28.31 -11.19
N GLU A 95 12.84 28.06 -10.88
CA GLU A 95 13.96 28.74 -11.54
C GLU A 95 14.03 28.43 -13.03
N LYS A 96 13.85 27.17 -13.43
CA LYS A 96 13.76 26.76 -14.84
C LYS A 96 12.59 27.46 -15.56
N LEU A 97 11.41 27.54 -14.91
CA LEU A 97 10.23 28.19 -15.46
C LEU A 97 10.45 29.70 -15.65
N ILE A 98 10.89 30.37 -14.59
CA ILE A 98 11.22 31.81 -14.64
C ILE A 98 12.30 32.07 -15.69
N GLY A 99 13.36 31.25 -15.71
CA GLY A 99 14.44 31.36 -16.71
C GLY A 99 13.93 31.22 -18.14
N LYS A 100 13.05 30.27 -18.44
CA LYS A 100 12.43 30.12 -19.77
C LYS A 100 11.59 31.34 -20.13
N ILE A 101 10.77 31.83 -19.19
CA ILE A 101 9.93 33.05 -19.44
C ILE A 101 10.79 34.26 -19.69
N VAL A 102 11.74 34.53 -18.79
CA VAL A 102 12.65 35.69 -18.92
C VAL A 102 13.45 35.60 -20.24
N LEU A 103 13.99 34.47 -20.57
CA LEU A 103 14.76 34.27 -21.81
C LEU A 103 13.89 34.45 -23.05
N HIS A 104 12.62 34.02 -23.06
CA HIS A 104 11.69 34.20 -24.17
C HIS A 104 11.43 35.68 -24.43
N TYR A 105 11.07 36.46 -23.40
CA TYR A 105 10.81 37.87 -23.53
C TYR A 105 12.07 38.69 -23.76
N ALA A 106 13.20 38.35 -23.10
CA ALA A 106 14.48 39.01 -23.35
C ALA A 106 14.94 38.87 -24.81
N ARG A 107 14.83 37.65 -25.37
CA ARG A 107 15.10 37.40 -26.79
C ARG A 107 14.21 38.28 -27.69
N ARG A 108 12.94 38.43 -27.35
CA ARG A 108 11.98 39.23 -28.14
C ARG A 108 12.28 40.72 -28.10
N TRP A 109 12.80 41.26 -26.99
CA TRP A 109 13.05 42.67 -26.79
C TRP A 109 14.48 43.11 -27.14
N ILE A 110 15.44 42.25 -26.90
CA ILE A 110 16.88 42.62 -27.01
C ILE A 110 17.45 42.23 -28.38
N LEU A 111 17.02 41.06 -28.95
CA LEU A 111 17.65 40.56 -30.16
C LEU A 111 17.04 41.19 -31.45
N PRO A 112 17.90 41.58 -32.42
CA PRO A 112 17.46 42.01 -33.74
C PRO A 112 16.67 40.90 -34.45
N TYR A 113 15.72 41.31 -35.31
CA TYR A 113 14.82 40.38 -36.00
C TYR A 113 15.53 39.26 -36.78
N PRO A 114 16.62 39.52 -37.55
CA PRO A 114 17.35 38.45 -38.27
C PRO A 114 17.91 37.38 -37.34
N VAL A 115 18.44 37.78 -36.16
CA VAL A 115 18.97 36.84 -35.16
C VAL A 115 17.87 35.99 -34.59
N ARG A 116 16.70 36.56 -34.34
CA ARG A 116 15.52 35.81 -33.88
C ARG A 116 15.08 34.76 -34.90
N ILE A 117 15.06 35.10 -36.18
CA ILE A 117 14.74 34.17 -37.27
C ILE A 117 15.72 32.98 -37.23
N CYS A 118 17.03 33.25 -37.20
CA CYS A 118 18.05 32.20 -37.15
C CYS A 118 17.89 31.25 -35.93
N LEU A 119 17.70 31.81 -34.73
CA LEU A 119 17.49 31.04 -33.51
C LEU A 119 16.20 30.23 -33.56
N THR A 120 15.10 30.82 -34.02
CA THR A 120 13.81 30.12 -34.13
C THR A 120 13.89 28.96 -35.14
N SER A 121 14.54 29.21 -36.30
CA SER A 121 14.79 28.18 -37.31
C SER A 121 15.65 27.03 -36.78
N LEU A 122 16.71 27.33 -36.04
CA LEU A 122 17.54 26.30 -35.42
C LEU A 122 16.77 25.49 -34.37
N GLN A 123 15.98 26.15 -33.54
CA GLN A 123 15.15 25.48 -32.53
C GLN A 123 14.06 24.60 -33.17
N SER A 124 13.47 25.02 -34.29
CA SER A 124 12.44 24.25 -34.98
C SER A 124 12.92 22.89 -35.49
N VAL A 125 14.22 22.79 -35.84
CA VAL A 125 14.82 21.53 -36.32
C VAL A 125 14.63 20.41 -35.33
N LYS A 126 14.78 20.67 -34.02
CA LYS A 126 14.56 19.66 -32.96
C LYS A 126 13.16 19.06 -33.01
N TYR A 127 12.14 19.90 -33.11
CA TYR A 127 10.74 19.46 -33.12
C TYR A 127 10.37 18.78 -34.43
N ILE A 128 10.80 19.32 -35.57
CA ILE A 128 10.57 18.73 -36.88
C ILE A 128 11.22 17.36 -36.99
N TRP A 129 12.46 17.23 -36.48
CA TRP A 129 13.18 15.96 -36.46
C TRP A 129 12.48 14.92 -35.57
N LYS A 130 11.98 15.32 -34.39
CA LYS A 130 11.22 14.45 -33.49
C LYS A 130 9.95 13.93 -34.17
N GLY A 131 9.20 14.79 -34.86
CA GLY A 131 8.01 14.40 -35.60
C GLY A 131 8.31 13.48 -36.79
N LEU A 132 9.37 13.77 -37.57
CA LEU A 132 9.81 12.92 -38.66
C LEU A 132 10.24 11.54 -38.17
N LYS A 133 10.99 11.46 -37.07
CA LYS A 133 11.40 10.19 -36.47
C LYS A 133 10.19 9.36 -36.03
N THR A 134 9.18 9.99 -35.45
CA THR A 134 7.92 9.32 -35.04
C THR A 134 7.19 8.79 -36.28
N LEU A 135 7.11 9.60 -37.33
CA LEU A 135 6.45 9.23 -38.57
C LEU A 135 7.18 8.08 -39.30
N THR A 136 8.52 8.09 -39.34
CA THR A 136 9.33 7.02 -39.93
C THR A 136 9.24 5.72 -39.15
N ALA A 137 8.92 5.77 -37.87
CA ALA A 137 8.60 4.61 -37.04
C ALA A 137 7.18 4.05 -37.28
N GLY A 138 6.43 4.61 -38.26
CA GLY A 138 5.06 4.18 -38.59
C GLY A 138 4.00 4.64 -37.58
N LYS A 139 4.33 5.62 -36.73
CA LYS A 139 3.44 6.11 -35.67
C LYS A 139 2.97 7.54 -35.99
N ILE A 140 1.69 7.79 -35.70
CA ILE A 140 1.09 9.12 -35.81
C ILE A 140 0.68 9.56 -34.39
N GLU A 141 1.63 10.17 -33.70
CA GLU A 141 1.51 10.65 -32.30
C GLU A 141 1.72 12.16 -32.20
N VAL A 142 1.57 12.75 -31.02
CA VAL A 142 1.68 14.18 -30.75
C VAL A 142 2.91 14.87 -31.36
N PRO A 143 4.13 14.30 -31.37
CA PRO A 143 5.28 14.92 -32.02
C PRO A 143 5.06 15.24 -33.51
N VAL A 144 4.16 14.52 -34.19
CA VAL A 144 3.81 14.81 -35.61
C VAL A 144 2.93 16.06 -35.71
N LEU A 145 2.01 16.28 -34.74
CA LEU A 145 1.21 17.51 -34.68
C LEU A 145 2.11 18.71 -34.45
N ASP A 146 3.00 18.66 -33.48
CA ASP A 146 3.93 19.75 -33.15
C ASP A 146 4.83 20.07 -34.32
N ALA A 147 5.42 19.05 -34.95
CA ALA A 147 6.27 19.23 -36.14
C ALA A 147 5.50 19.88 -37.29
N THR A 148 4.24 19.48 -37.49
CA THR A 148 3.38 20.06 -38.53
C THR A 148 3.06 21.52 -38.25
N ALA A 149 2.66 21.87 -37.02
CA ALA A 149 2.34 23.22 -36.62
C ALA A 149 3.53 24.17 -36.75
N ILE A 150 4.69 23.75 -36.24
CA ILE A 150 5.94 24.51 -36.29
C ILE A 150 6.44 24.60 -37.74
N GLY A 151 6.44 23.49 -38.48
CA GLY A 151 6.91 23.44 -39.87
C GLY A 151 6.08 24.35 -40.81
N VAL A 152 4.75 24.31 -40.71
CA VAL A 152 3.86 25.20 -41.48
C VAL A 152 4.09 26.66 -41.12
N SER A 153 4.30 26.98 -39.85
CA SER A 153 4.58 28.38 -39.42
C SER A 153 5.91 28.90 -39.99
N VAL A 154 6.97 28.06 -39.95
CA VAL A 154 8.29 28.37 -40.49
C VAL A 154 8.23 28.53 -42.03
N LEU A 155 7.57 27.66 -42.75
CA LEU A 155 7.39 27.72 -44.20
C LEU A 155 6.65 28.99 -44.63
N ARG A 156 5.75 29.50 -43.81
CA ARG A 156 5.06 30.78 -44.01
C ARG A 156 5.88 32.01 -43.58
N SER A 157 7.10 31.83 -43.12
CA SER A 157 7.92 32.90 -42.55
C SER A 157 7.32 33.56 -41.33
N ASP A 158 6.35 32.90 -40.65
CA ASP A 158 5.78 33.34 -39.37
C ASP A 158 6.57 32.82 -38.21
N PHE A 159 7.78 33.34 -38.03
CA PHE A 159 8.70 32.93 -36.97
C PHE A 159 8.23 33.34 -35.56
N ASN A 160 7.35 34.34 -35.46
CA ASN A 160 6.78 34.72 -34.17
C ASN A 160 5.81 33.66 -33.66
N THR A 161 4.92 33.17 -34.52
CA THR A 161 4.01 32.06 -34.20
C THR A 161 4.80 30.79 -33.91
N ALA A 162 5.78 30.40 -34.76
CA ALA A 162 6.63 29.24 -34.52
C ALA A 162 7.36 29.32 -33.17
N GLY A 163 7.96 30.48 -32.85
CA GLY A 163 8.63 30.69 -31.56
C GLY A 163 7.69 30.63 -30.35
N SER A 164 6.49 31.16 -30.47
CA SER A 164 5.48 31.11 -29.43
C SER A 164 4.96 29.68 -29.19
N ILE A 165 4.76 28.91 -30.26
CA ILE A 165 4.38 27.47 -30.14
C ILE A 165 5.47 26.70 -29.41
N MET A 166 6.73 26.79 -29.86
CA MET A 166 7.86 26.10 -29.21
C MET A 166 8.04 26.51 -27.75
N PHE A 167 7.79 27.78 -27.41
CA PHE A 167 7.81 28.27 -26.04
C PHE A 167 6.70 27.64 -25.20
N MET A 168 5.47 27.59 -25.70
CA MET A 168 4.34 26.97 -24.98
C MET A 168 4.52 25.45 -24.80
N LEU A 169 5.00 24.75 -25.83
CA LEU A 169 5.35 23.34 -25.71
C LEU A 169 6.43 23.11 -24.65
N GLY A 170 7.49 23.94 -24.66
CA GLY A 170 8.55 23.82 -23.66
C GLY A 170 8.10 24.17 -22.23
N ILE A 171 7.10 25.03 -22.06
CA ILE A 171 6.46 25.26 -20.74
C ILE A 171 5.63 24.03 -20.36
N GLY A 172 4.83 23.48 -21.28
CA GLY A 172 4.03 22.28 -21.06
C GLY A 172 4.88 21.11 -20.61
N GLU A 173 5.94 20.77 -21.35
CA GLU A 173 6.89 19.69 -21.00
C GLU A 173 7.51 19.91 -19.60
N LEU A 174 7.87 21.15 -19.24
CA LEU A 174 8.45 21.47 -17.93
C LEU A 174 7.46 21.28 -16.79
N LEU A 175 6.21 21.70 -16.98
CA LEU A 175 5.15 21.56 -15.98
C LEU A 175 4.73 20.09 -15.81
N GLU A 176 4.68 19.34 -16.88
CA GLU A 176 4.43 17.89 -16.87
C GLU A 176 5.52 17.14 -16.07
N GLU A 177 6.80 17.39 -16.39
CA GLU A 177 7.92 16.79 -15.68
C GLU A 177 7.91 17.15 -14.18
N TRP A 178 7.64 18.41 -13.84
CA TRP A 178 7.53 18.85 -12.46
C TRP A 178 6.39 18.16 -11.72
N THR A 179 5.21 18.10 -12.32
CA THR A 179 4.01 17.53 -11.69
C THR A 179 4.22 16.04 -11.43
N HIS A 180 4.79 15.31 -12.38
CA HIS A 180 5.11 13.89 -12.25
C HIS A 180 6.13 13.66 -11.12
N LYS A 181 7.29 14.35 -11.16
CA LYS A 181 8.32 14.19 -10.13
C LYS A 181 7.82 14.58 -8.74
N LYS A 182 7.00 15.61 -8.64
CA LYS A 182 6.40 16.01 -7.37
C LYS A 182 5.46 14.93 -6.83
N SER A 183 4.65 14.31 -7.67
CA SER A 183 3.74 13.24 -7.25
C SER A 183 4.51 12.02 -6.74
N VAL A 184 5.58 11.62 -7.41
CA VAL A 184 6.47 10.52 -6.98
C VAL A 184 7.15 10.86 -5.65
N ASP A 185 7.68 12.09 -5.51
CA ASP A 185 8.33 12.56 -4.28
C ASP A 185 7.35 12.59 -3.09
N ASP A 186 6.15 13.14 -3.29
CA ASP A 186 5.10 13.19 -2.25
C ASP A 186 4.69 11.77 -1.81
N LEU A 187 4.59 10.82 -2.73
CA LEU A 187 4.30 9.41 -2.44
C LEU A 187 5.45 8.75 -1.66
N ALA A 188 6.68 8.88 -2.15
CA ALA A 188 7.87 8.30 -1.50
C ALA A 188 8.05 8.83 -0.07
N ARG A 189 7.79 10.11 0.17
CA ARG A 189 7.81 10.71 1.51
C ARG A 189 6.74 10.12 2.42
N THR A 190 5.51 10.00 1.94
CA THR A 190 4.41 9.45 2.73
C THR A 190 4.70 8.00 3.13
N MET A 191 5.23 7.21 2.20
CA MET A 191 5.60 5.81 2.46
C MET A 191 6.83 5.66 3.38
N SER A 192 7.79 6.59 3.32
CA SER A 192 8.97 6.57 4.20
C SER A 192 8.66 6.95 5.64
N LEU A 193 7.59 7.70 5.88
CA LEU A 193 7.08 8.03 7.22
C LEU A 193 6.40 6.84 7.91
N ASN A 194 5.91 5.87 7.15
CA ASN A 194 5.31 4.64 7.67
C ASN A 194 6.41 3.64 8.06
N VAL A 195 6.99 3.84 9.24
CA VAL A 195 8.12 3.03 9.75
C VAL A 195 7.61 1.68 10.23
N GLY A 196 8.11 0.58 9.66
CA GLY A 196 7.91 -0.77 10.20
C GLY A 196 8.41 -0.85 11.64
N LYS A 197 7.73 -1.64 12.47
CA LYS A 197 8.13 -1.90 13.86
C LYS A 197 8.96 -3.18 13.90
N VAL A 198 9.93 -3.25 14.81
CA VAL A 198 10.81 -4.41 15.02
C VAL A 198 10.90 -4.71 16.52
N TRP A 199 11.16 -5.96 16.85
CA TRP A 199 11.32 -6.40 18.23
C TRP A 199 12.78 -6.18 18.68
N LEU A 200 13.00 -5.17 19.51
CA LEU A 200 14.30 -4.86 20.13
C LEU A 200 14.42 -5.63 21.46
N VAL A 201 15.55 -6.31 21.66
CA VAL A 201 15.87 -6.90 22.96
C VAL A 201 16.48 -5.83 23.87
N SER A 202 15.77 -5.42 24.90
CA SER A 202 16.24 -4.45 25.88
C SER A 202 16.01 -4.97 27.29
N GLY A 203 17.10 -5.12 28.09
CA GLY A 203 17.01 -5.62 29.46
C GLY A 203 16.46 -7.06 29.58
N GLY A 204 16.61 -7.89 28.56
CA GLY A 204 16.08 -9.26 28.53
C GLY A 204 14.59 -9.37 28.21
N GLN A 205 13.97 -8.31 27.76
CA GLN A 205 12.58 -8.30 27.27
C GLN A 205 12.53 -7.81 25.83
N GLU A 206 11.56 -8.32 25.08
CA GLU A 206 11.27 -7.88 23.72
C GLU A 206 10.36 -6.68 23.75
N VAL A 207 10.79 -5.58 23.14
CA VAL A 207 10.03 -4.33 23.05
C VAL A 207 9.82 -3.98 21.58
N LEU A 208 8.57 -3.81 21.17
CA LEU A 208 8.24 -3.42 19.80
C LEU A 208 8.52 -1.93 19.58
N VAL A 209 9.57 -1.63 18.83
CA VAL A 209 10.02 -0.25 18.54
C VAL A 209 9.97 0.03 17.04
N PRO A 210 9.86 1.31 16.63
CA PRO A 210 10.05 1.68 15.23
C PRO A 210 11.45 1.28 14.73
N ALA A 211 11.54 0.74 13.52
CA ALA A 211 12.81 0.31 12.93
C ALA A 211 13.84 1.46 12.80
N SER A 212 13.38 2.71 12.76
CA SER A 212 14.24 3.91 12.75
C SER A 212 14.99 4.16 14.06
N GLN A 213 14.61 3.50 15.16
CA GLN A 213 15.29 3.64 16.46
C GLN A 213 16.41 2.62 16.67
N ILE A 214 16.55 1.64 15.77
CA ILE A 214 17.57 0.60 15.84
C ILE A 214 18.93 1.17 15.41
N LYS A 215 19.96 0.79 16.15
CA LYS A 215 21.37 1.18 15.90
C LYS A 215 22.22 -0.06 15.65
N ALA A 216 23.36 0.13 14.99
CA ALA A 216 24.34 -0.93 14.88
C ALA A 216 24.81 -1.37 16.28
N GLY A 217 24.78 -2.68 16.54
CA GLY A 217 25.04 -3.28 17.84
C GLY A 217 23.79 -3.64 18.64
N ASP A 218 22.60 -3.24 18.21
CA ASP A 218 21.34 -3.65 18.85
C ASP A 218 21.01 -5.11 18.50
N LYS A 219 20.31 -5.79 19.40
CA LYS A 219 19.77 -7.13 19.18
C LYS A 219 18.30 -7.05 18.79
N VAL A 220 17.94 -7.60 17.66
CA VAL A 220 16.57 -7.62 17.12
C VAL A 220 16.09 -9.06 16.99
N VAL A 221 14.90 -9.35 17.53
CA VAL A 221 14.26 -10.66 17.37
C VAL A 221 13.42 -10.68 16.11
N VAL A 222 13.58 -11.76 15.34
CA VAL A 222 12.80 -12.01 14.13
C VAL A 222 12.08 -13.34 14.28
N HIS A 223 10.78 -13.26 14.49
CA HIS A 223 9.91 -14.43 14.63
C HIS A 223 9.59 -15.07 13.27
N MET A 224 9.11 -16.31 13.31
CA MET A 224 8.62 -17.04 12.14
C MET A 224 7.63 -16.21 11.31
N GLY A 225 7.77 -16.23 9.99
CA GLY A 225 6.95 -15.47 9.04
C GLY A 225 7.39 -14.02 8.83
N ASN A 226 8.37 -13.52 9.59
CA ASN A 226 8.87 -12.15 9.48
C ASN A 226 10.13 -12.05 8.60
N ILE A 227 10.31 -10.88 7.97
CA ILE A 227 11.60 -10.56 7.29
C ILE A 227 12.63 -10.16 8.33
N ILE A 228 13.86 -10.52 8.02
CA ILE A 228 15.06 -9.99 8.63
C ILE A 228 15.19 -8.50 8.22
N PRO A 229 15.02 -7.57 9.19
CA PRO A 229 14.92 -6.14 8.85
C PRO A 229 16.27 -5.47 8.57
N PHE A 230 17.37 -6.05 9.08
CA PHE A 230 18.71 -5.48 9.00
C PHE A 230 19.74 -6.57 8.73
N ASP A 231 20.82 -6.19 8.05
CA ASP A 231 21.99 -7.06 7.90
C ASP A 231 22.68 -7.24 9.25
N GLY A 232 22.99 -8.49 9.59
CA GLY A 232 23.60 -8.78 10.88
C GLY A 232 24.14 -10.20 11.00
N VAL A 233 24.39 -10.59 12.23
CA VAL A 233 24.84 -11.95 12.60
C VAL A 233 23.86 -12.51 13.62
N VAL A 234 23.50 -13.77 13.45
CA VAL A 234 22.65 -14.49 14.42
C VAL A 234 23.39 -14.59 15.75
N ALA A 235 22.83 -13.95 16.78
CA ALA A 235 23.34 -13.95 18.13
C ALA A 235 22.76 -15.11 18.96
N GLU A 236 21.49 -15.43 18.76
CA GLU A 236 20.75 -16.47 19.46
C GLU A 236 19.67 -17.07 18.54
N GLY A 237 19.28 -18.32 18.80
CA GLY A 237 18.22 -18.99 18.05
C GLY A 237 18.72 -19.78 16.84
N GLU A 238 17.77 -20.45 16.20
CA GLU A 238 17.96 -21.24 14.98
C GLU A 238 16.70 -21.18 14.14
N ALA A 239 16.86 -20.99 12.82
CA ALA A 239 15.73 -20.88 11.89
C ALA A 239 16.06 -21.36 10.48
N MET A 240 15.01 -21.76 9.76
CA MET A 240 15.04 -21.92 8.31
C MET A 240 14.69 -20.57 7.66
N VAL A 241 15.59 -20.06 6.85
CA VAL A 241 15.46 -18.73 6.23
C VAL A 241 15.38 -18.86 4.72
N ASN A 242 14.29 -18.37 4.14
CA ASN A 242 14.13 -18.28 2.69
C ASN A 242 14.94 -17.08 2.16
N GLN A 243 15.87 -17.37 1.27
CA GLN A 243 16.75 -16.40 0.64
C GLN A 243 16.45 -16.22 -0.86
N ALA A 244 15.30 -16.69 -1.34
CA ALA A 244 14.93 -16.63 -2.76
C ALA A 244 14.96 -15.21 -3.34
N SER A 245 14.66 -14.20 -2.52
CA SER A 245 14.74 -12.78 -2.88
C SER A 245 16.16 -12.29 -3.21
N LEU A 246 17.20 -12.97 -2.71
CA LEU A 246 18.60 -12.63 -2.92
C LEU A 246 19.30 -13.59 -3.90
N THR A 247 19.03 -14.90 -3.77
CA THR A 247 19.76 -15.94 -4.51
C THR A 247 18.98 -16.51 -5.68
N GLY A 248 17.65 -16.30 -5.72
CA GLY A 248 16.73 -16.93 -6.68
C GLY A 248 16.44 -18.41 -6.39
N GLU A 249 16.99 -18.99 -5.31
CA GLU A 249 16.77 -20.37 -4.91
C GLU A 249 15.66 -20.46 -3.88
N SER A 250 14.64 -21.30 -4.14
CA SER A 250 13.46 -21.43 -3.27
C SER A 250 13.65 -22.36 -2.08
N VAL A 251 14.86 -22.95 -1.90
CA VAL A 251 15.12 -23.87 -0.77
C VAL A 251 15.58 -23.06 0.43
N PRO A 252 14.85 -23.14 1.58
CA PRO A 252 15.25 -22.43 2.80
C PRO A 252 16.60 -22.90 3.31
N VAL A 253 17.40 -21.96 3.80
CA VAL A 253 18.75 -22.20 4.36
C VAL A 253 18.70 -22.15 5.87
N ARG A 254 19.20 -23.20 6.52
CA ARG A 254 19.33 -23.23 7.98
C ARG A 254 20.34 -22.20 8.46
N LYS A 255 19.90 -21.31 9.37
CA LYS A 255 20.73 -20.32 10.06
C LYS A 255 20.85 -20.66 11.52
N THR A 256 22.09 -20.63 12.01
CA THR A 256 22.46 -20.92 13.42
C THR A 256 23.29 -19.77 13.95
N ILE A 257 23.65 -19.80 15.22
CA ILE A 257 24.52 -18.81 15.87
C ILE A 257 25.77 -18.58 15.01
N GLU A 258 26.19 -17.32 14.89
CA GLU A 258 27.27 -16.80 14.05
C GLU A 258 27.01 -16.84 12.53
N SER A 259 25.87 -17.37 12.07
CA SER A 259 25.48 -17.26 10.66
C SER A 259 25.16 -15.81 10.28
N THR A 260 25.56 -15.41 9.06
CA THR A 260 25.12 -14.10 8.53
C THR A 260 23.66 -14.12 8.18
N ALA A 261 22.93 -13.15 8.69
CA ALA A 261 21.53 -12.87 8.37
C ALA A 261 21.47 -11.65 7.42
N TYR A 262 20.76 -11.82 6.31
CA TYR A 262 20.64 -10.78 5.28
C TYR A 262 19.28 -10.10 5.35
N ALA A 263 19.28 -8.78 5.33
CA ALA A 263 18.05 -7.99 5.25
C ALA A 263 17.24 -8.35 3.98
N GLY A 264 15.91 -8.48 4.16
CA GLY A 264 15.03 -8.84 3.04
C GLY A 264 14.84 -10.34 2.84
N THR A 265 15.42 -11.20 3.69
CA THR A 265 15.16 -12.65 3.70
C THR A 265 14.12 -13.00 4.79
N VAL A 266 13.39 -14.08 4.62
CA VAL A 266 12.22 -14.44 5.44
C VAL A 266 12.53 -15.65 6.34
N VAL A 267 12.18 -15.56 7.61
CA VAL A 267 12.23 -16.69 8.55
C VAL A 267 11.00 -17.58 8.31
N GLU A 268 11.16 -18.75 7.69
CA GLU A 268 10.07 -19.69 7.45
C GLU A 268 9.72 -20.54 8.66
N GLU A 269 10.75 -21.01 9.38
CA GLU A 269 10.58 -21.83 10.60
C GLU A 269 11.59 -21.39 11.64
N GLY A 270 11.21 -21.41 12.92
CA GLY A 270 12.06 -21.03 14.04
C GLY A 270 12.06 -19.55 14.33
N GLU A 271 13.08 -19.09 15.06
CA GLU A 271 13.23 -17.69 15.51
C GLU A 271 14.72 -17.35 15.59
N LEU A 272 15.05 -16.10 15.24
CA LEU A 272 16.42 -15.61 15.29
C LEU A 272 16.51 -14.31 16.07
N THR A 273 17.49 -14.23 16.96
CA THR A 273 17.96 -12.95 17.50
C THR A 273 19.19 -12.52 16.70
N ILE A 274 19.10 -11.37 16.04
CA ILE A 274 20.13 -10.85 15.14
C ILE A 274 20.81 -9.66 15.79
N LEU A 275 22.14 -9.71 15.86
CA LEU A 275 22.97 -8.55 16.20
C LEU A 275 23.14 -7.70 14.93
N VAL A 276 22.56 -6.53 14.92
CA VAL A 276 22.57 -5.61 13.77
C VAL A 276 23.98 -5.08 13.50
N LYS A 277 24.50 -5.30 12.29
CA LYS A 277 25.81 -4.80 11.85
C LYS A 277 25.73 -3.45 11.17
N GLU A 278 24.78 -3.30 10.26
CA GLU A 278 24.57 -2.06 9.51
C GLU A 278 23.09 -1.69 9.49
N VAL A 279 22.82 -0.43 9.80
CA VAL A 279 21.50 0.17 9.62
C VAL A 279 21.53 0.91 8.29
N GLY A 280 21.21 0.22 7.20
CA GLY A 280 21.25 0.80 5.86
C GLY A 280 20.17 1.86 5.66
N GLY A 281 20.51 3.13 5.75
CA GLY A 281 19.59 4.27 5.59
C GLY A 281 19.22 4.61 4.15
N SER A 282 20.17 4.58 3.20
CA SER A 282 19.94 4.97 1.79
C SER A 282 19.07 3.96 1.02
N SER A 283 19.07 2.69 1.42
CA SER A 283 18.40 1.63 0.67
C SER A 283 16.86 1.66 0.74
N ARG A 284 16.27 2.24 1.79
CA ARG A 284 14.81 2.18 1.98
C ARG A 284 14.06 3.17 1.09
N PHE A 285 14.48 4.43 1.04
CA PHE A 285 13.90 5.41 0.14
C PHE A 285 14.08 5.00 -1.32
N GLU A 286 15.27 4.52 -1.70
CA GLU A 286 15.53 3.98 -3.04
C GLU A 286 14.67 2.76 -3.35
N LYS A 287 14.47 1.83 -2.39
CA LYS A 287 13.55 0.70 -2.55
C LYS A 287 12.10 1.17 -2.73
N ILE A 288 11.67 2.20 -1.98
CA ILE A 288 10.34 2.79 -2.14
C ILE A 288 10.19 3.44 -3.51
N VAL A 289 11.16 4.24 -3.94
CA VAL A 289 11.16 4.85 -5.30
C VAL A 289 11.12 3.78 -6.36
N LYS A 290 11.92 2.72 -6.25
CA LYS A 290 11.88 1.57 -7.18
C LYS A 290 10.52 0.87 -7.17
N MET A 291 9.92 0.67 -6.01
CA MET A 291 8.58 0.10 -5.89
C MET A 291 7.52 0.99 -6.56
N ILE A 292 7.65 2.31 -6.46
CA ILE A 292 6.78 3.27 -7.17
C ILE A 292 6.98 3.16 -8.67
N GLU A 293 8.22 3.11 -9.15
CA GLU A 293 8.54 2.94 -10.57
C GLU A 293 8.01 1.60 -11.12
N ASP A 294 8.10 0.53 -10.33
CA ASP A 294 7.55 -0.78 -10.70
C ASP A 294 6.02 -0.77 -10.67
N SER A 295 5.41 -0.05 -9.72
CA SER A 295 3.96 0.18 -9.65
C SER A 295 3.43 0.93 -10.89
N GLU A 296 4.19 1.90 -11.42
CA GLU A 296 3.84 2.60 -12.65
C GLU A 296 3.81 1.67 -13.88
N LYS A 297 4.58 0.58 -13.88
CA LYS A 297 4.52 -0.44 -14.94
C LYS A 297 3.23 -1.26 -14.88
N LEU A 298 2.60 -1.37 -13.70
CA LEU A 298 1.34 -2.06 -13.46
C LEU A 298 0.15 -1.13 -13.66
N LYS A 299 0.07 -0.51 -14.84
CA LYS A 299 -0.98 0.44 -15.22
C LYS A 299 -2.37 -0.16 -15.12
N SER A 300 -3.33 0.67 -14.71
CA SER A 300 -4.74 0.30 -14.75
C SER A 300 -5.24 0.17 -16.19
N GLY A 301 -6.28 -0.64 -16.40
CA GLY A 301 -6.91 -0.76 -17.71
C GLY A 301 -7.56 0.55 -18.16
N ALA A 302 -8.10 1.34 -17.23
CA ALA A 302 -8.67 2.66 -17.50
C ALA A 302 -7.58 3.66 -17.93
N GLU A 303 -6.42 3.64 -17.28
CA GLU A 303 -5.26 4.45 -17.65
C GLU A 303 -4.75 4.08 -19.06
N SER A 304 -4.53 2.80 -19.32
CA SER A 304 -4.09 2.29 -20.61
C SER A 304 -5.10 2.61 -21.73
N LYS A 305 -6.40 2.50 -21.47
CA LYS A 305 -7.46 2.87 -22.42
C LYS A 305 -7.44 4.36 -22.72
N ALA A 306 -7.25 5.22 -21.70
CA ALA A 306 -7.20 6.67 -21.87
C ALA A 306 -5.99 7.11 -22.71
N GLU A 307 -4.81 6.55 -22.44
CA GLU A 307 -3.60 6.78 -23.23
C GLU A 307 -3.77 6.36 -24.68
N HIS A 308 -4.29 5.14 -24.93
CA HIS A 308 -4.50 4.62 -26.26
C HIS A 308 -5.55 5.42 -27.06
N LEU A 309 -6.61 5.89 -26.38
CA LEU A 309 -7.61 6.75 -27.01
C LEU A 309 -7.02 8.10 -27.37
N ALA A 310 -6.19 8.67 -26.50
CA ALA A 310 -5.51 9.93 -26.76
C ALA A 310 -4.67 9.87 -28.05
N ASP A 311 -3.87 8.80 -28.21
CA ASP A 311 -3.06 8.61 -29.42
C ASP A 311 -3.91 8.39 -30.68
N LYS A 312 -5.05 7.68 -30.55
CA LYS A 312 -6.00 7.50 -31.66
C LYS A 312 -6.65 8.79 -32.13
N LEU A 313 -6.73 9.82 -31.30
CA LEU A 313 -7.31 11.13 -31.69
C LEU A 313 -6.36 11.96 -32.56
N VAL A 314 -5.05 11.69 -32.56
CA VAL A 314 -4.06 12.46 -33.31
C VAL A 314 -4.32 12.47 -34.85
N PRO A 315 -4.59 11.33 -35.50
CA PRO A 315 -4.96 11.33 -36.93
C PRO A 315 -6.21 12.15 -37.24
N TYR A 316 -7.20 12.15 -36.33
CA TYR A 316 -8.41 12.98 -36.53
C TYR A 316 -8.12 14.47 -36.40
N SER A 317 -7.23 14.88 -35.50
CA SER A 317 -6.75 16.26 -35.38
C SER A 317 -6.03 16.73 -36.65
N LEU A 318 -5.18 15.88 -37.26
CA LEU A 318 -4.55 16.16 -38.54
C LEU A 318 -5.57 16.25 -39.67
N GLY A 319 -6.49 15.28 -39.76
CA GLY A 319 -7.57 15.30 -40.75
C GLY A 319 -8.48 16.54 -40.62
N GLY A 320 -8.85 16.87 -39.38
CA GLY A 320 -9.61 18.09 -39.06
C GLY A 320 -8.89 19.40 -39.46
N THR A 321 -7.58 19.43 -39.27
CA THR A 321 -6.73 20.57 -39.68
C THR A 321 -6.74 20.74 -41.18
N ILE A 322 -6.56 19.67 -41.93
CA ILE A 322 -6.61 19.68 -43.41
C ILE A 322 -7.99 20.10 -43.89
N LEU A 323 -9.05 19.51 -43.35
CA LEU A 323 -10.43 19.86 -43.70
C LEU A 323 -10.74 21.32 -43.41
N THR A 324 -10.37 21.84 -42.23
CA THR A 324 -10.55 23.23 -41.84
C THR A 324 -9.82 24.17 -42.82
N TYR A 325 -8.60 23.83 -43.24
CA TYR A 325 -7.87 24.60 -44.22
C TYR A 325 -8.57 24.60 -45.60
N LEU A 326 -9.02 23.43 -46.04
CA LEU A 326 -9.74 23.33 -47.33
C LEU A 326 -11.03 24.14 -47.37
N LEU A 327 -11.79 24.14 -46.26
CA LEU A 327 -13.05 24.86 -46.15
C LEU A 327 -12.88 26.37 -45.95
N THR A 328 -11.93 26.77 -45.09
CA THR A 328 -11.79 28.20 -44.71
C THR A 328 -10.70 28.92 -45.46
N ARG A 329 -9.77 28.22 -46.12
CA ARG A 329 -8.53 28.75 -46.71
C ARG A 329 -7.71 29.61 -45.75
N ASN A 330 -7.92 29.40 -44.45
CA ASN A 330 -7.26 30.15 -43.39
C ASN A 330 -6.38 29.24 -42.54
N VAL A 331 -5.06 29.41 -42.68
CA VAL A 331 -4.06 28.58 -41.98
C VAL A 331 -4.11 28.81 -40.46
N THR A 332 -4.40 30.03 -40.00
CA THR A 332 -4.50 30.32 -38.58
C THR A 332 -5.63 29.52 -37.92
N LYS A 333 -6.79 29.44 -38.56
CA LYS A 333 -7.90 28.59 -38.10
C LYS A 333 -7.56 27.10 -38.12
N ALA A 334 -6.85 26.63 -39.15
CA ALA A 334 -6.39 25.27 -39.24
C ALA A 334 -5.36 24.93 -38.13
N LEU A 335 -4.38 25.82 -37.89
CA LEU A 335 -3.39 25.67 -36.83
C LEU A 335 -4.02 25.63 -35.44
N SER A 336 -5.16 26.26 -35.19
CA SER A 336 -5.84 26.24 -33.90
C SER A 336 -6.20 24.82 -33.44
N ILE A 337 -6.45 23.88 -34.37
CA ILE A 337 -6.70 22.47 -34.05
C ILE A 337 -5.45 21.80 -33.54
N LEU A 338 -4.29 22.08 -34.17
CA LEU A 338 -3.01 21.46 -33.78
C LEU A 338 -2.47 21.97 -32.44
N MET A 339 -3.01 23.11 -31.94
CA MET A 339 -2.59 23.73 -30.68
C MET A 339 -3.26 23.10 -29.45
N VAL A 340 -4.24 22.24 -29.66
CA VAL A 340 -5.00 21.59 -28.59
C VAL A 340 -4.87 20.10 -28.75
N ASP A 341 -4.11 19.51 -27.83
CA ASP A 341 -3.90 18.06 -27.76
C ASP A 341 -4.68 17.44 -26.60
N TYR A 342 -5.27 16.28 -26.84
CA TYR A 342 -5.96 15.52 -25.81
C TYR A 342 -4.98 14.64 -25.02
N SER A 343 -3.85 14.29 -25.63
CA SER A 343 -2.92 13.28 -25.12
C SER A 343 -2.16 13.77 -23.89
N CYS A 344 -1.60 15.00 -23.95
CA CYS A 344 -0.81 15.54 -22.84
C CYS A 344 -1.58 15.55 -21.52
N ALA A 345 -2.80 16.09 -21.52
CA ALA A 345 -3.60 16.18 -20.32
C ALA A 345 -4.02 14.80 -19.77
N LEU A 346 -4.36 13.84 -20.65
CA LEU A 346 -4.75 12.48 -20.24
C LEU A 346 -3.55 11.69 -19.71
N LYS A 347 -2.42 11.72 -20.43
CA LYS A 347 -1.18 11.01 -20.01
C LYS A 347 -0.59 11.56 -18.71
N LEU A 348 -0.89 12.80 -18.34
CA LEU A 348 -0.47 13.41 -17.10
C LEU A 348 -1.45 13.13 -15.95
N ALA A 349 -2.74 13.44 -16.14
CA ALA A 349 -3.73 13.45 -15.07
C ALA A 349 -4.07 12.04 -14.54
N MET A 350 -4.02 11.00 -15.40
CA MET A 350 -4.39 9.65 -15.02
C MET A 350 -3.35 9.02 -14.09
N PRO A 351 -2.05 8.91 -14.44
CA PRO A 351 -1.02 8.39 -13.53
C PRO A 351 -0.95 9.16 -12.21
N ILE A 352 -1.08 10.48 -12.25
CA ILE A 352 -1.05 11.30 -11.04
C ILE A 352 -2.23 10.98 -10.12
N SER A 353 -3.44 10.76 -10.67
CA SER A 353 -4.60 10.35 -9.88
C SER A 353 -4.35 9.00 -9.19
N VAL A 354 -3.75 8.04 -9.90
CA VAL A 354 -3.39 6.73 -9.37
C VAL A 354 -2.32 6.85 -8.27
N LEU A 355 -1.25 7.60 -8.50
CA LEU A 355 -0.20 7.83 -7.50
C LEU A 355 -0.76 8.54 -6.26
N SER A 356 -1.68 9.49 -6.44
CA SER A 356 -2.38 10.14 -5.32
C SER A 356 -3.23 9.18 -4.51
N ALA A 357 -3.93 8.24 -5.19
CA ALA A 357 -4.70 7.20 -4.52
C ALA A 357 -3.80 6.23 -3.74
N ILE A 358 -2.68 5.79 -4.31
CA ILE A 358 -1.70 4.92 -3.62
C ILE A 358 -1.11 5.64 -2.41
N ARG A 359 -0.77 6.93 -2.54
CA ARG A 359 -0.31 7.76 -1.42
C ARG A 359 -1.35 7.84 -0.31
N GLU A 360 -2.61 8.09 -0.67
CA GLU A 360 -3.69 8.21 0.30
C GLU A 360 -4.01 6.87 0.97
N ALA A 361 -4.00 5.75 0.24
CA ALA A 361 -4.10 4.41 0.80
C ALA A 361 -3.03 4.17 1.88
N SER A 362 -1.79 4.59 1.62
CA SER A 362 -0.69 4.49 2.58
C SER A 362 -0.92 5.26 3.89
N LEU A 363 -1.66 6.38 3.87
CA LEU A 363 -2.05 7.12 5.08
C LEU A 363 -3.00 6.30 5.97
N TYR A 364 -3.77 5.38 5.38
CA TYR A 364 -4.65 4.46 6.09
C TYR A 364 -4.00 3.09 6.34
N ASN A 365 -2.67 3.00 6.31
CA ASN A 365 -1.91 1.76 6.48
C ASN A 365 -2.28 0.66 5.46
N VAL A 366 -2.66 1.05 4.26
CA VAL A 366 -2.91 0.16 3.13
C VAL A 366 -1.81 0.34 2.10
N THR A 367 -1.09 -0.73 1.78
CA THR A 367 -0.03 -0.72 0.76
C THR A 367 -0.55 -1.37 -0.52
N VAL A 368 -0.51 -0.66 -1.63
CA VAL A 368 -0.99 -1.09 -2.94
C VAL A 368 0.17 -1.21 -3.92
N LYS A 369 0.33 -2.36 -4.58
CA LYS A 369 1.43 -2.61 -5.51
C LYS A 369 1.26 -1.96 -6.90
N GLY A 370 0.07 -1.49 -7.24
CA GLY A 370 -0.15 -0.83 -8.53
C GLY A 370 -1.59 -0.41 -8.80
N GLY A 371 -1.76 0.54 -9.72
CA GLY A 371 -3.06 1.12 -10.07
C GLY A 371 -4.09 0.12 -10.59
N LYS A 372 -3.63 -0.94 -11.28
CA LYS A 372 -4.52 -2.00 -11.76
C LYS A 372 -5.29 -2.69 -10.64
N TYR A 373 -4.72 -2.77 -9.44
CA TYR A 373 -5.35 -3.41 -8.29
C TYR A 373 -6.43 -2.52 -7.66
N LEU A 374 -6.22 -1.20 -7.63
CA LEU A 374 -7.28 -0.25 -7.24
C LEU A 374 -8.46 -0.30 -8.21
N GLU A 375 -8.21 -0.37 -9.52
CA GLU A 375 -9.26 -0.55 -10.51
C GLU A 375 -10.02 -1.87 -10.28
N ALA A 376 -9.30 -2.97 -10.04
CA ALA A 376 -9.90 -4.27 -9.79
C ALA A 376 -10.72 -4.30 -8.49
N VAL A 377 -10.28 -3.61 -7.42
CA VAL A 377 -11.07 -3.41 -6.19
C VAL A 377 -12.35 -2.60 -6.47
N ALA A 378 -12.27 -1.55 -7.29
CA ALA A 378 -13.46 -0.78 -7.67
C ALA A 378 -14.47 -1.61 -8.48
N GLU A 379 -13.98 -2.47 -9.39
CA GLU A 379 -14.82 -3.33 -10.23
C GLU A 379 -15.31 -4.60 -9.54
N ALA A 380 -14.79 -4.92 -8.36
CA ALA A 380 -15.12 -6.15 -7.64
C ALA A 380 -16.60 -6.20 -7.25
N ASP A 381 -17.22 -7.35 -7.46
CA ASP A 381 -18.58 -7.69 -7.08
C ASP A 381 -18.65 -8.77 -5.99
N THR A 382 -17.59 -9.54 -5.83
CA THR A 382 -17.48 -10.67 -4.91
C THR A 382 -16.25 -10.52 -4.02
N ILE A 383 -16.40 -10.73 -2.72
CA ILE A 383 -15.32 -10.74 -1.75
C ILE A 383 -15.35 -12.05 -0.96
N VAL A 384 -14.19 -12.68 -0.84
CA VAL A 384 -13.99 -13.93 -0.12
C VAL A 384 -13.06 -13.66 1.06
N PHE A 385 -13.53 -13.95 2.25
CA PHE A 385 -12.74 -13.87 3.48
C PHE A 385 -12.26 -15.26 3.92
N ASP A 386 -10.99 -15.41 4.19
CA ASP A 386 -10.58 -16.45 5.12
C ASP A 386 -11.11 -16.11 6.52
N LYS A 387 -11.39 -17.11 7.35
CA LYS A 387 -11.83 -16.87 8.72
C LYS A 387 -10.66 -16.50 9.62
N THR A 388 -9.65 -17.38 9.68
CA THR A 388 -8.59 -17.35 10.69
C THR A 388 -7.59 -16.25 10.41
N GLY A 389 -7.30 -15.37 11.39
CA GLY A 389 -6.40 -14.24 11.19
C GLY A 389 -6.97 -13.07 10.39
N THR A 390 -8.12 -13.27 9.74
CA THR A 390 -8.82 -12.26 8.94
C THR A 390 -10.05 -11.74 9.66
N LEU A 391 -11.11 -12.53 9.75
CA LEU A 391 -12.31 -12.20 10.53
C LEU A 391 -12.12 -12.39 12.03
N THR A 392 -11.11 -13.18 12.42
CA THR A 392 -10.70 -13.43 13.80
C THR A 392 -9.36 -12.78 14.11
N LYS A 393 -9.00 -12.73 15.41
CA LYS A 393 -7.73 -12.12 15.88
C LYS A 393 -6.53 -13.08 15.77
N ALA A 394 -6.70 -14.32 15.30
CA ALA A 394 -5.69 -15.40 15.32
C ALA A 394 -5.04 -15.59 16.70
N LYS A 395 -5.81 -15.40 17.76
CA LYS A 395 -5.39 -15.58 19.15
C LYS A 395 -6.36 -16.52 19.84
N PRO A 396 -6.35 -17.81 19.47
CA PRO A 396 -7.23 -18.79 20.11
C PRO A 396 -7.00 -18.82 21.61
N THR A 397 -8.10 -18.95 22.35
CA THR A 397 -8.09 -19.00 23.82
C THR A 397 -8.95 -20.14 24.31
N VAL A 398 -8.51 -20.81 25.38
CA VAL A 398 -9.32 -21.81 26.06
C VAL A 398 -10.45 -21.10 26.81
N VAL A 399 -11.70 -21.44 26.47
CA VAL A 399 -12.90 -20.86 27.08
C VAL A 399 -13.42 -21.76 28.19
N GLU A 400 -13.52 -23.07 27.92
CA GLU A 400 -14.10 -24.04 28.84
C GLU A 400 -13.38 -25.38 28.72
N ILE A 401 -13.32 -26.11 29.82
CA ILE A 401 -12.82 -27.51 29.87
C ILE A 401 -13.93 -28.35 30.41
N VAL A 402 -14.36 -29.32 29.61
CA VAL A 402 -15.45 -30.21 29.99
C VAL A 402 -14.85 -31.57 30.35
N SER A 403 -14.82 -31.89 31.66
CA SER A 403 -14.27 -33.15 32.19
C SER A 403 -15.25 -34.32 31.99
N PHE A 404 -14.75 -35.50 31.58
CA PHE A 404 -15.53 -36.72 31.37
C PHE A 404 -15.06 -37.85 32.30
N ASN A 405 -13.97 -37.65 33.03
CA ASN A 405 -13.41 -38.65 33.96
C ASN A 405 -13.50 -38.24 35.43
N GLY A 406 -14.09 -37.06 35.72
CA GLY A 406 -14.25 -36.53 37.06
C GLY A 406 -13.01 -35.84 37.64
N GLU A 407 -11.91 -35.73 36.89
CA GLU A 407 -10.75 -34.95 37.29
C GLU A 407 -11.04 -33.44 37.20
N SER A 408 -10.26 -32.63 37.92
CA SER A 408 -10.42 -31.19 37.91
C SER A 408 -9.96 -30.57 36.58
N ASP A 409 -10.60 -29.48 36.18
CA ASP A 409 -10.26 -28.71 34.96
C ASP A 409 -8.78 -28.32 34.94
N ASN A 410 -8.20 -27.95 36.09
CA ASN A 410 -6.80 -27.58 36.18
C ASN A 410 -5.84 -28.75 35.97
N GLU A 411 -6.19 -29.95 36.41
CA GLU A 411 -5.38 -31.13 36.19
C GLU A 411 -5.44 -31.58 34.73
N LEU A 412 -6.64 -31.54 34.12
CA LEU A 412 -6.84 -31.87 32.71
C LEU A 412 -6.14 -30.88 31.80
N LEU A 413 -6.17 -29.56 32.15
CA LEU A 413 -5.45 -28.51 31.42
C LEU A 413 -3.93 -28.68 31.56
N ARG A 414 -3.44 -29.06 32.74
CA ARG A 414 -2.02 -29.31 32.99
C ARG A 414 -1.52 -30.47 32.13
N ILE A 415 -2.29 -31.56 32.07
CA ILE A 415 -1.99 -32.72 31.22
C ILE A 415 -1.97 -32.34 29.76
N ALA A 416 -2.98 -31.61 29.30
CA ALA A 416 -3.08 -31.15 27.92
C ALA A 416 -1.91 -30.23 27.55
N ALA A 417 -1.55 -29.27 28.42
CA ALA A 417 -0.43 -28.37 28.22
C ALA A 417 0.91 -29.10 28.13
N CYS A 418 1.12 -30.08 28.99
CA CYS A 418 2.30 -30.91 28.96
C CYS A 418 2.46 -31.67 27.62
N LEU A 419 1.37 -32.17 27.02
CA LEU A 419 1.40 -32.84 25.70
C LEU A 419 1.64 -31.87 24.56
N GLU A 420 1.08 -30.67 24.64
CA GLU A 420 1.07 -29.68 23.56
C GLU A 420 2.31 -28.75 23.58
N GLU A 421 3.10 -28.71 24.66
CA GLU A 421 4.20 -27.75 24.85
C GLU A 421 5.28 -27.83 23.77
N HIS A 422 5.51 -28.99 23.20
CA HIS A 422 6.56 -29.18 22.19
C HIS A 422 6.12 -28.95 20.76
N PHE A 423 4.85 -28.56 20.54
CA PHE A 423 4.28 -28.42 19.20
C PHE A 423 3.73 -27.00 18.96
N PRO A 424 4.42 -26.18 18.16
CA PRO A 424 4.10 -24.76 18.01
C PRO A 424 2.95 -24.51 17.01
N HIS A 425 1.74 -25.05 17.29
CA HIS A 425 0.55 -24.65 16.55
C HIS A 425 -0.40 -23.79 17.39
N SER A 426 -1.29 -23.05 16.76
CA SER A 426 -2.11 -22.03 17.43
C SER A 426 -2.98 -22.58 18.58
N MET A 427 -3.54 -23.79 18.44
CA MET A 427 -4.33 -24.42 19.50
C MET A 427 -3.46 -24.89 20.67
N ALA A 428 -2.28 -25.46 20.40
CA ALA A 428 -1.29 -25.81 21.41
C ALA A 428 -0.89 -24.60 22.25
N LYS A 429 -0.62 -23.46 21.57
CA LYS A 429 -0.32 -22.20 22.25
C LYS A 429 -1.46 -21.72 23.13
N ALA A 430 -2.71 -21.86 22.68
CA ALA A 430 -3.88 -21.52 23.50
C ALA A 430 -3.96 -22.33 24.79
N VAL A 431 -3.68 -23.64 24.72
CA VAL A 431 -3.67 -24.56 25.88
C VAL A 431 -2.54 -24.24 26.83
N THR A 432 -1.30 -24.09 26.32
CA THR A 432 -0.13 -23.76 27.15
C THR A 432 -0.25 -22.36 27.78
N ASP A 433 -0.74 -21.35 27.06
CA ASP A 433 -0.99 -20.01 27.61
C ASP A 433 -2.08 -20.01 28.68
N ALA A 434 -3.14 -20.82 28.51
CA ALA A 434 -4.18 -21.00 29.52
C ALA A 434 -3.63 -21.63 30.79
N ALA A 435 -2.77 -22.64 30.68
CA ALA A 435 -2.08 -23.27 31.80
C ALA A 435 -1.18 -22.27 32.53
N LYS A 436 -0.35 -21.51 31.79
CA LYS A 436 0.53 -20.47 32.37
C LYS A 436 -0.28 -19.40 33.11
N LYS A 437 -1.39 -18.90 32.52
CA LYS A 437 -2.27 -17.91 33.20
C LYS A 437 -2.87 -18.41 34.51
N ARG A 438 -3.09 -19.72 34.63
CA ARG A 438 -3.56 -20.36 35.88
C ARG A 438 -2.43 -20.78 36.82
N ASN A 439 -1.16 -20.44 36.51
CA ASN A 439 0.04 -20.82 37.24
C ASN A 439 0.12 -22.34 37.47
N LEU A 440 -0.23 -23.13 36.46
CA LEU A 440 -0.14 -24.58 36.50
C LEU A 440 1.27 -24.97 36.03
N GLU A 441 2.22 -25.03 36.96
CA GLU A 441 3.56 -25.56 36.71
C GLU A 441 3.47 -27.09 36.54
N HIS A 442 4.22 -27.63 35.62
CA HIS A 442 4.35 -29.07 35.43
C HIS A 442 5.83 -29.42 35.21
N ASP A 443 6.28 -30.44 35.90
CA ASP A 443 7.50 -31.14 35.52
C ASP A 443 7.20 -31.98 34.28
N GLU A 444 8.17 -32.24 33.39
CA GLU A 444 8.00 -33.13 32.24
C GLU A 444 7.47 -34.48 32.68
N MET A 445 6.18 -34.73 32.48
CA MET A 445 5.51 -35.97 32.97
C MET A 445 5.32 -37.00 31.86
N HIS A 446 5.73 -36.68 30.64
CA HIS A 446 5.56 -37.56 29.50
C HIS A 446 6.87 -38.30 29.13
N SER A 447 6.70 -39.50 28.56
CA SER A 447 7.75 -40.20 27.84
C SER A 447 7.88 -39.63 26.42
N LYS A 448 8.64 -40.29 25.55
CA LYS A 448 8.79 -39.87 24.13
C LYS A 448 7.43 -39.58 23.49
N VAL A 449 7.26 -38.34 22.99
CA VAL A 449 6.04 -37.89 22.32
C VAL A 449 6.06 -38.35 20.85
N GLU A 450 4.97 -38.98 20.42
CA GLU A 450 4.75 -39.35 19.02
C GLU A 450 3.80 -38.34 18.38
N TYR A 451 4.32 -37.54 17.48
CA TYR A 451 3.53 -36.59 16.70
C TYR A 451 3.02 -37.22 15.40
N ILE A 452 1.71 -37.17 15.20
CA ILE A 452 1.06 -37.64 13.98
C ILE A 452 0.60 -36.40 13.21
N VAL A 453 1.30 -36.12 12.10
CA VAL A 453 1.12 -34.91 11.31
C VAL A 453 -0.35 -34.71 10.95
N ALA A 454 -0.87 -33.50 11.20
CA ALA A 454 -2.25 -33.05 10.95
C ALA A 454 -3.37 -33.76 11.74
N HIS A 455 -3.06 -34.67 12.67
CA HIS A 455 -4.07 -35.46 13.40
C HIS A 455 -4.05 -35.19 14.90
N GLY A 456 -2.88 -35.29 15.55
CA GLY A 456 -2.78 -35.12 17.00
C GLY A 456 -1.47 -35.66 17.61
N ILE A 457 -1.45 -35.75 18.91
CA ILE A 457 -0.30 -36.14 19.72
C ILE A 457 -0.64 -37.36 20.56
N ALA A 458 0.25 -38.35 20.57
CA ALA A 458 0.17 -39.51 21.45
C ALA A 458 1.42 -39.58 22.32
N SER A 459 1.25 -39.85 23.62
CA SER A 459 2.34 -40.06 24.56
C SER A 459 1.90 -40.91 25.75
N LYS A 460 2.80 -41.21 26.69
CA LYS A 460 2.48 -41.82 27.96
C LYS A 460 2.72 -40.83 29.10
N ILE A 461 1.70 -40.61 29.91
CA ILE A 461 1.76 -39.79 31.11
C ILE A 461 1.56 -40.69 32.30
N ASN A 462 2.51 -40.74 33.24
CA ASN A 462 2.47 -41.61 34.39
C ASN A 462 2.18 -43.08 34.01
N GLU A 463 2.87 -43.62 32.99
CA GLU A 463 2.73 -44.94 32.41
C GLU A 463 1.39 -45.19 31.66
N LYS A 464 0.46 -44.25 31.64
CA LYS A 464 -0.83 -44.33 30.94
C LYS A 464 -0.74 -43.72 29.56
N ARG A 465 -1.30 -44.38 28.54
CA ARG A 465 -1.39 -43.82 27.20
C ARG A 465 -2.35 -42.60 27.20
N ALA A 466 -1.86 -41.48 26.80
CA ALA A 466 -2.64 -40.25 26.63
C ALA A 466 -2.53 -39.78 25.19
N VAL A 467 -3.65 -39.37 24.62
CA VAL A 467 -3.76 -38.80 23.26
C VAL A 467 -4.55 -37.52 23.29
N ILE A 468 -4.09 -36.54 22.51
CA ILE A 468 -4.77 -35.26 22.37
C ILE A 468 -4.81 -34.86 20.88
N GLY A 469 -5.95 -34.41 20.40
CA GLY A 469 -6.11 -34.04 18.99
C GLY A 469 -7.55 -33.81 18.54
N SER A 470 -7.78 -33.94 17.24
CA SER A 470 -9.10 -33.80 16.60
C SER A 470 -10.03 -34.96 16.96
N ALA A 471 -11.34 -34.77 16.70
CA ALA A 471 -12.32 -35.88 16.88
C ALA A 471 -11.96 -37.11 16.03
N HIS A 472 -11.55 -36.91 14.79
CA HIS A 472 -11.12 -37.97 13.88
C HIS A 472 -9.97 -38.75 14.50
N PHE A 473 -8.92 -38.06 14.94
CA PHE A 473 -7.75 -38.69 15.54
C PHE A 473 -8.11 -39.52 16.80
N VAL A 474 -8.87 -38.93 17.74
CA VAL A 474 -9.17 -39.57 19.02
C VAL A 474 -10.19 -40.72 18.87
N PHE A 475 -11.24 -40.57 18.05
CA PHE A 475 -12.31 -41.54 17.96
C PHE A 475 -12.15 -42.54 16.80
N GLU A 476 -11.58 -42.15 15.67
CA GLU A 476 -11.45 -43.01 14.48
C GLU A 476 -10.09 -43.67 14.39
N ASP A 477 -8.98 -42.96 14.60
CA ASP A 477 -7.64 -43.50 14.51
C ASP A 477 -7.26 -44.27 15.78
N GLU A 478 -7.37 -43.61 16.96
CA GLU A 478 -7.03 -44.18 18.27
C GLU A 478 -8.16 -44.94 18.91
N LYS A 479 -9.37 -44.98 18.32
CA LYS A 479 -10.55 -45.72 18.74
C LYS A 479 -10.95 -45.53 20.20
N CYS A 480 -10.70 -44.35 20.75
CA CYS A 480 -11.12 -43.98 22.08
C CYS A 480 -12.64 -43.92 22.18
N VAL A 481 -13.18 -44.22 23.39
CA VAL A 481 -14.62 -44.23 23.62
C VAL A 481 -15.05 -43.18 24.64
N ILE A 482 -16.27 -42.71 24.51
CA ILE A 482 -16.91 -41.83 25.49
C ILE A 482 -17.27 -42.71 26.72
N PRO A 483 -16.99 -42.30 27.98
CA PRO A 483 -17.35 -43.08 29.17
C PRO A 483 -18.85 -43.34 29.25
N GLU A 484 -19.21 -44.50 29.81
CA GLU A 484 -20.63 -44.87 29.97
C GLU A 484 -21.40 -43.83 30.79
N GLY A 485 -22.56 -43.37 30.27
CA GLY A 485 -23.39 -42.37 30.94
C GLY A 485 -23.08 -40.92 30.59
N GLU A 486 -21.95 -40.62 29.93
CA GLU A 486 -21.50 -39.26 29.61
C GLU A 486 -21.91 -38.79 28.18
N GLN A 487 -22.63 -39.63 27.41
CA GLN A 487 -23.03 -39.32 26.03
C GLN A 487 -23.88 -38.05 25.96
N ALA A 488 -24.83 -37.85 26.87
CA ALA A 488 -25.65 -36.64 26.91
C ALA A 488 -24.87 -35.36 27.14
N LYS A 489 -23.80 -35.47 27.94
CA LYS A 489 -22.86 -34.35 28.18
C LYS A 489 -22.02 -34.03 26.95
N PHE A 490 -21.58 -35.06 26.23
CA PHE A 490 -20.87 -34.91 24.96
C PHE A 490 -21.75 -34.24 23.88
N ASP A 491 -22.99 -34.66 23.77
CA ASP A 491 -23.95 -34.08 22.80
C ASP A 491 -24.33 -32.66 23.14
N ALA A 492 -24.20 -32.24 24.40
CA ALA A 492 -24.49 -30.89 24.89
C ALA A 492 -23.29 -29.92 24.76
N LEU A 493 -22.14 -30.36 24.26
CA LEU A 493 -20.95 -29.49 24.07
C LEU A 493 -21.30 -28.25 23.25
N PRO A 494 -20.78 -27.06 23.62
CA PRO A 494 -20.99 -25.81 22.89
C PRO A 494 -20.58 -25.94 21.41
N LYS A 495 -21.51 -25.57 20.53
CA LYS A 495 -21.33 -25.78 19.07
C LYS A 495 -20.49 -24.69 18.40
N GLU A 496 -20.33 -23.58 19.07
CA GLU A 496 -19.59 -22.40 18.58
C GLU A 496 -18.08 -22.49 18.73
N TYR A 497 -17.58 -23.42 19.54
CA TYR A 497 -16.15 -23.57 19.83
C TYR A 497 -15.50 -24.68 19.02
N SER A 498 -14.20 -24.52 18.75
CA SER A 498 -13.37 -25.62 18.28
C SER A 498 -13.05 -26.54 19.47
N HIS A 499 -13.11 -27.85 19.24
CA HIS A 499 -12.90 -28.84 20.28
C HIS A 499 -11.58 -29.55 20.11
N LEU A 500 -10.78 -29.57 21.17
CA LEU A 500 -9.59 -30.40 21.29
C LEU A 500 -9.86 -31.52 22.31
N TYR A 501 -9.77 -32.76 21.86
CA TYR A 501 -10.14 -33.94 22.64
C TYR A 501 -8.93 -34.54 23.32
N LEU A 502 -8.99 -34.70 24.63
CA LEU A 502 -7.99 -35.40 25.44
C LEU A 502 -8.57 -36.76 25.89
N ALA A 503 -7.90 -37.86 25.54
CA ALA A 503 -8.27 -39.19 26.00
C ALA A 503 -7.10 -39.84 26.74
N ILE A 504 -7.42 -40.59 27.80
CA ILE A 504 -6.46 -41.32 28.64
C ILE A 504 -6.92 -42.78 28.72
N GLU A 505 -6.00 -43.73 28.48
CA GLU A 505 -6.26 -45.17 28.47
C GLU A 505 -7.46 -45.57 27.57
N GLY A 506 -7.60 -44.91 26.39
CA GLY A 506 -8.62 -45.22 25.42
C GLY A 506 -10.01 -44.67 25.77
N LYS A 507 -10.14 -43.83 26.81
CA LYS A 507 -11.40 -43.18 27.20
C LYS A 507 -11.27 -41.67 27.14
N LEU A 508 -12.31 -40.99 26.66
CA LEU A 508 -12.36 -39.52 26.67
C LEU A 508 -12.26 -39.01 28.11
N ALA A 509 -11.23 -38.22 28.40
CA ALA A 509 -11.01 -37.61 29.70
C ALA A 509 -11.51 -36.17 29.76
N ALA A 510 -11.29 -35.37 28.69
CA ALA A 510 -11.74 -33.99 28.60
C ALA A 510 -11.97 -33.58 27.17
N VAL A 511 -12.82 -32.55 27.01
CA VAL A 511 -12.91 -31.74 25.82
C VAL A 511 -12.55 -30.30 26.19
N ILE A 512 -11.51 -29.79 25.54
CA ILE A 512 -11.03 -28.41 25.71
C ILE A 512 -11.71 -27.57 24.60
N CYS A 513 -12.58 -26.66 25.01
CA CYS A 513 -13.27 -25.76 24.12
C CYS A 513 -12.39 -24.52 23.86
N ILE A 514 -12.04 -24.30 22.63
CA ILE A 514 -11.16 -23.22 22.18
C ILE A 514 -11.93 -22.29 21.26
N GLU A 515 -11.92 -21.00 21.56
CA GLU A 515 -12.47 -19.95 20.72
C GLU A 515 -11.33 -19.14 20.11
N ASP A 516 -11.40 -18.92 18.79
CA ASP A 516 -10.65 -17.86 18.13
C ASP A 516 -11.60 -16.65 17.99
N PRO A 517 -11.45 -15.62 18.84
CA PRO A 517 -12.43 -14.56 18.96
C PRO A 517 -12.57 -13.77 17.67
N LEU A 518 -13.81 -13.63 17.21
CA LEU A 518 -14.14 -12.73 16.11
C LEU A 518 -13.74 -11.30 16.45
N ARG A 519 -13.29 -10.57 15.45
CA ARG A 519 -13.08 -9.13 15.56
C ARG A 519 -14.43 -8.44 15.80
N GLU A 520 -14.45 -7.47 16.70
CA GLU A 520 -15.69 -6.76 17.08
C GLU A 520 -16.33 -6.06 15.88
N GLU A 521 -15.50 -5.55 14.97
CA GLU A 521 -15.90 -4.83 13.77
C GLU A 521 -16.32 -5.73 12.60
N ALA A 522 -16.07 -7.04 12.63
CA ALA A 522 -16.24 -7.94 11.47
C ALA A 522 -17.64 -7.84 10.82
N SER A 523 -18.71 -7.90 11.63
CA SER A 523 -20.08 -7.80 11.12
C SER A 523 -20.37 -6.43 10.50
N ALA A 524 -19.91 -5.34 11.14
CA ALA A 524 -20.10 -3.98 10.65
C ALA A 524 -19.36 -3.72 9.34
N VAL A 525 -18.15 -4.28 9.21
CA VAL A 525 -17.32 -4.22 7.99
C VAL A 525 -18.02 -4.95 6.84
N VAL A 526 -18.51 -6.18 7.05
CA VAL A 526 -19.25 -6.93 6.03
C VAL A 526 -20.48 -6.16 5.55
N GLN A 527 -21.25 -5.57 6.46
CA GLN A 527 -22.39 -4.74 6.09
C GLN A 527 -21.98 -3.48 5.31
N SER A 528 -20.88 -2.86 5.68
CA SER A 528 -20.36 -1.66 5.01
C SER A 528 -19.86 -1.98 3.59
N LEU A 529 -19.23 -3.13 3.40
CA LEU A 529 -18.79 -3.60 2.09
C LEU A 529 -19.98 -3.90 1.16
N LYS A 530 -21.06 -4.51 1.69
CA LYS A 530 -22.30 -4.70 0.94
C LYS A 530 -22.93 -3.37 0.51
N ARG A 531 -22.94 -2.36 1.38
CA ARG A 531 -23.39 -0.99 1.05
C ARG A 531 -22.51 -0.31 0.02
N ALA A 532 -21.21 -0.61 0.02
CA ALA A 532 -20.24 -0.11 -0.96
C ALA A 532 -20.32 -0.82 -2.33
N GLY A 533 -21.32 -1.71 -2.53
CA GLY A 533 -21.62 -2.29 -3.85
C GLY A 533 -21.12 -3.71 -4.07
N LEU A 534 -20.53 -4.38 -3.06
CA LEU A 534 -20.22 -5.81 -3.16
C LEU A 534 -21.51 -6.63 -3.08
N SER A 535 -21.78 -7.40 -4.12
CA SER A 535 -23.03 -8.17 -4.26
C SER A 535 -22.98 -9.52 -3.55
N LYS A 536 -21.77 -10.05 -3.29
CA LYS A 536 -21.56 -11.36 -2.69
C LYS A 536 -20.39 -11.32 -1.71
N VAL A 537 -20.64 -11.70 -0.46
CA VAL A 537 -19.63 -11.83 0.60
C VAL A 537 -19.58 -13.29 1.04
N VAL A 538 -18.43 -13.93 0.92
CA VAL A 538 -18.20 -15.35 1.19
C VAL A 538 -17.18 -15.50 2.32
N MET A 539 -17.40 -16.47 3.19
CA MET A 539 -16.43 -16.90 4.21
C MET A 539 -15.96 -18.32 3.91
N MET A 540 -14.65 -18.55 4.01
CA MET A 540 -14.05 -19.87 3.91
C MET A 540 -13.27 -20.20 5.18
N THR A 541 -13.36 -21.46 5.61
CA THR A 541 -12.68 -21.93 6.83
C THR A 541 -12.39 -23.41 6.78
N GLY A 542 -11.30 -23.83 7.41
CA GLY A 542 -11.01 -25.24 7.69
C GLY A 542 -11.80 -25.82 8.87
N ASP A 543 -12.62 -24.99 9.56
CA ASP A 543 -13.42 -25.46 10.69
C ASP A 543 -14.57 -26.38 10.23
N SER A 544 -15.12 -27.13 11.23
CA SER A 544 -16.29 -27.96 11.02
C SER A 544 -17.49 -27.13 10.54
N GLU A 545 -18.38 -27.79 9.80
CA GLU A 545 -19.65 -27.20 9.30
C GLU A 545 -20.43 -26.47 10.40
N ARG A 546 -20.50 -27.06 11.58
CA ARG A 546 -21.23 -26.52 12.73
C ARG A 546 -20.67 -25.17 13.22
N THR A 547 -19.36 -25.06 13.33
CA THR A 547 -18.67 -23.84 13.75
C THR A 547 -18.77 -22.77 12.66
N ALA A 548 -18.55 -23.17 11.40
CA ALA A 548 -18.62 -22.27 10.25
C ALA A 548 -20.02 -21.62 10.11
N ALA A 549 -21.09 -22.41 10.24
CA ALA A 549 -22.48 -21.91 10.19
C ALA A 549 -22.77 -20.87 11.28
N ALA A 550 -22.33 -21.13 12.52
CA ALA A 550 -22.54 -20.22 13.64
C ALA A 550 -21.84 -18.87 13.41
N ILE A 551 -20.58 -18.89 12.95
CA ILE A 551 -19.80 -17.69 12.66
C ILE A 551 -20.37 -16.94 11.46
N ALA A 552 -20.69 -17.63 10.36
CA ALA A 552 -21.29 -17.02 9.18
C ALA A 552 -22.55 -16.23 9.48
N LYS A 553 -23.43 -16.79 10.31
CA LYS A 553 -24.65 -16.12 10.78
C LYS A 553 -24.33 -14.87 11.63
N ARG A 554 -23.33 -14.95 12.51
CA ARG A 554 -22.92 -13.84 13.39
C ARG A 554 -22.28 -12.70 12.62
N VAL A 555 -21.46 -13.00 11.61
CA VAL A 555 -20.78 -12.01 10.75
C VAL A 555 -21.73 -11.45 9.70
N GLY A 556 -22.68 -12.25 9.21
CA GLY A 556 -23.68 -11.84 8.22
C GLY A 556 -23.18 -11.94 6.77
N VAL A 557 -22.33 -12.94 6.48
CA VAL A 557 -21.92 -13.28 5.10
C VAL A 557 -23.06 -13.90 4.31
N ASP A 558 -22.97 -13.92 2.98
CA ASP A 558 -24.03 -14.48 2.10
C ASP A 558 -23.87 -15.98 1.91
N GLU A 559 -22.62 -16.45 1.82
CA GLU A 559 -22.28 -17.87 1.71
C GLU A 559 -21.08 -18.19 2.60
N TYR A 560 -20.97 -19.44 3.01
CA TYR A 560 -19.79 -19.94 3.72
C TYR A 560 -19.46 -21.36 3.26
N TYR A 561 -18.18 -21.72 3.40
CA TYR A 561 -17.65 -23.04 3.10
C TYR A 561 -16.80 -23.50 4.28
N SER A 562 -17.09 -24.68 4.78
CA SER A 562 -16.44 -25.36 5.92
C SER A 562 -15.50 -26.44 5.43
N GLU A 563 -14.56 -26.87 6.28
CA GLU A 563 -13.63 -27.97 6.02
C GLU A 563 -12.82 -27.81 4.72
N VAL A 564 -12.52 -26.55 4.35
CA VAL A 564 -11.89 -26.16 3.09
C VAL A 564 -10.37 -26.23 3.21
N LEU A 565 -9.72 -26.94 2.30
CA LEU A 565 -8.28 -26.96 2.14
C LEU A 565 -7.79 -25.71 1.36
N PRO A 566 -6.51 -25.34 1.48
CA PRO A 566 -5.95 -24.21 0.74
C PRO A 566 -6.17 -24.27 -0.78
N GLU A 567 -6.10 -25.48 -1.37
CA GLU A 567 -6.32 -25.72 -2.80
C GLU A 567 -7.78 -25.47 -3.20
N ASP A 568 -8.75 -25.88 -2.38
CA ASP A 568 -10.17 -25.69 -2.63
C ASP A 568 -10.54 -24.19 -2.67
N LYS A 569 -9.84 -23.35 -1.88
CA LYS A 569 -10.04 -21.90 -1.89
C LYS A 569 -9.67 -21.31 -3.25
N ALA A 570 -8.56 -21.74 -3.82
CA ALA A 570 -8.13 -21.30 -5.15
C ALA A 570 -9.11 -21.75 -6.25
N ASP A 571 -9.54 -23.02 -6.19
CA ASP A 571 -10.53 -23.58 -7.12
C ASP A 571 -11.86 -22.81 -7.09
N PHE A 572 -12.32 -22.44 -5.90
CA PHE A 572 -13.52 -21.61 -5.77
C PHE A 572 -13.35 -20.25 -6.43
N VAL A 573 -12.23 -19.57 -6.16
CA VAL A 573 -11.92 -18.27 -6.77
C VAL A 573 -11.90 -18.38 -8.30
N GLU A 574 -11.27 -19.41 -8.84
CA GLU A 574 -11.24 -19.64 -10.30
C GLU A 574 -12.63 -19.91 -10.88
N LYS A 575 -13.48 -20.67 -10.20
CA LYS A 575 -14.88 -20.90 -10.61
C LYS A 575 -15.68 -19.60 -10.65
N GLU A 576 -15.57 -18.76 -9.64
CA GLU A 576 -16.26 -17.46 -9.60
C GLU A 576 -15.76 -16.55 -10.75
N LYS A 577 -14.45 -16.52 -11.02
CA LYS A 577 -13.88 -15.79 -12.16
C LYS A 577 -14.35 -16.32 -13.50
N ALA A 578 -14.42 -17.66 -13.66
CA ALA A 578 -14.95 -18.30 -14.86
C ALA A 578 -16.44 -17.97 -15.08
N ALA A 579 -17.20 -17.74 -14.01
CA ALA A 579 -18.57 -17.23 -14.05
C ALA A 579 -18.68 -15.74 -14.41
N GLY A 580 -17.56 -15.08 -14.67
CA GLY A 580 -17.49 -13.65 -15.04
C GLY A 580 -17.48 -12.67 -13.87
N ARG A 581 -17.33 -13.14 -12.65
CA ARG A 581 -17.26 -12.29 -11.45
C ARG A 581 -15.87 -11.72 -11.24
N LYS A 582 -15.82 -10.57 -10.57
CA LYS A 582 -14.58 -9.92 -10.13
C LYS A 582 -14.38 -10.19 -8.64
N VAL A 583 -13.38 -11.00 -8.32
CA VAL A 583 -13.18 -11.55 -6.98
C VAL A 583 -12.03 -10.87 -6.26
N ILE A 584 -12.29 -10.40 -5.03
CA ILE A 584 -11.29 -10.06 -4.02
C ILE A 584 -11.15 -11.26 -3.10
N MET A 585 -9.93 -11.75 -2.88
CA MET A 585 -9.61 -12.73 -1.84
C MET A 585 -8.85 -12.05 -0.71
N ILE A 586 -9.28 -12.29 0.53
CA ILE A 586 -8.63 -11.75 1.73
C ILE A 586 -8.21 -12.90 2.63
N GLY A 587 -6.94 -12.91 3.04
CA GLY A 587 -6.37 -13.93 3.91
C GLY A 587 -5.16 -13.44 4.69
N ASP A 588 -4.53 -14.33 5.47
CA ASP A 588 -3.31 -14.04 6.24
C ASP A 588 -2.02 -14.10 5.39
N GLY A 589 -2.12 -14.65 4.20
CA GLY A 589 -1.07 -14.71 3.18
C GLY A 589 -0.18 -15.95 3.21
N ILE A 590 -0.12 -16.70 4.28
CA ILE A 590 0.73 -17.92 4.37
C ILE A 590 -0.01 -19.12 3.78
N ASN A 591 -1.18 -19.41 4.30
CA ASN A 591 -1.99 -20.58 3.89
C ASN A 591 -2.85 -20.27 2.65
N ASP A 592 -3.14 -19.00 2.41
CA ASP A 592 -4.05 -18.56 1.35
C ASP A 592 -3.35 -18.14 0.06
N SER A 593 -2.03 -18.31 -0.02
CA SER A 593 -1.20 -17.90 -1.16
C SER A 593 -1.75 -18.32 -2.53
N PRO A 594 -2.21 -19.56 -2.75
CA PRO A 594 -2.79 -19.98 -4.02
C PRO A 594 -4.07 -19.20 -4.36
N ALA A 595 -4.96 -19.02 -3.38
CA ALA A 595 -6.23 -18.31 -3.55
C ALA A 595 -6.03 -16.79 -3.77
N LEU A 596 -5.08 -16.17 -3.04
CA LEU A 596 -4.70 -14.76 -3.22
C LEU A 596 -4.18 -14.51 -4.63
N SER A 597 -3.31 -15.41 -5.13
CA SER A 597 -2.77 -15.32 -6.49
C SER A 597 -3.82 -15.59 -7.58
N ALA A 598 -4.79 -16.47 -7.32
CA ALA A 598 -5.86 -16.80 -8.26
C ALA A 598 -6.89 -15.67 -8.42
N ALA A 599 -7.07 -14.81 -7.41
CA ALA A 599 -8.05 -13.75 -7.39
C ALA A 599 -7.78 -12.62 -8.41
N ASN A 600 -8.75 -11.73 -8.64
CA ASN A 600 -8.51 -10.50 -9.40
C ASN A 600 -7.68 -9.52 -8.56
N VAL A 601 -7.87 -9.57 -7.22
CA VAL A 601 -7.05 -8.88 -6.23
C VAL A 601 -6.90 -9.77 -5.01
N GLY A 602 -5.65 -10.08 -4.64
CA GLY A 602 -5.31 -10.71 -3.39
C GLY A 602 -4.97 -9.65 -2.33
N ILE A 603 -5.67 -9.65 -1.21
CA ILE A 603 -5.41 -8.74 -0.08
C ILE A 603 -4.92 -9.55 1.10
N ALA A 604 -3.72 -9.26 1.58
CA ALA A 604 -3.20 -9.86 2.80
C ALA A 604 -3.44 -8.94 4.00
N ILE A 605 -3.93 -9.53 5.10
CA ILE A 605 -4.01 -8.87 6.41
C ILE A 605 -2.83 -9.37 7.22
N SER A 606 -1.86 -8.50 7.50
CA SER A 606 -0.64 -8.93 8.17
C SER A 606 0.02 -7.80 8.95
N ASP A 607 0.43 -8.10 10.19
CA ASP A 607 1.26 -7.22 11.03
C ASP A 607 2.75 -7.35 10.73
N GLY A 608 3.15 -8.01 9.65
CA GLY A 608 4.55 -8.14 9.31
C GLY A 608 4.99 -9.42 8.62
N ALA A 609 4.10 -10.39 8.39
CA ALA A 609 4.47 -11.57 7.61
C ALA A 609 4.74 -11.17 6.16
N GLU A 610 5.98 -11.23 5.75
CA GLU A 610 6.44 -10.66 4.50
C GLU A 610 6.33 -11.63 3.33
N ILE A 611 6.09 -12.91 3.58
CA ILE A 611 5.59 -13.86 2.58
C ILE A 611 4.25 -13.36 2.02
N ALA A 612 3.38 -12.85 2.89
CA ALA A 612 2.15 -12.19 2.48
C ALA A 612 2.40 -10.96 1.59
N ARG A 613 3.47 -10.20 1.88
CA ARG A 613 3.88 -9.02 1.08
C ARG A 613 4.32 -9.38 -0.33
N GLU A 614 4.96 -10.51 -0.52
CA GLU A 614 5.46 -10.90 -1.83
C GLU A 614 4.33 -11.39 -2.74
N ILE A 615 3.34 -12.07 -2.19
CA ILE A 615 2.27 -12.73 -2.92
C ILE A 615 1.05 -11.84 -3.12
N ALA A 616 0.61 -11.11 -2.08
CA ALA A 616 -0.57 -10.28 -2.17
C ALA A 616 -0.35 -9.02 -3.02
N ASP A 617 -1.38 -8.59 -3.71
CA ASP A 617 -1.43 -7.37 -4.52
C ASP A 617 -1.61 -6.11 -3.67
N ILE A 618 -2.31 -6.25 -2.56
CA ILE A 618 -2.58 -5.20 -1.60
C ILE A 618 -2.37 -5.77 -0.19
N MET A 619 -1.84 -4.95 0.70
CA MET A 619 -1.65 -5.29 2.11
C MET A 619 -2.38 -4.31 2.99
N VAL A 620 -3.02 -4.84 4.02
CA VAL A 620 -3.78 -4.12 5.02
C VAL A 620 -3.20 -4.46 6.39
N SER A 621 -3.05 -3.48 7.28
CA SER A 621 -2.63 -3.74 8.67
C SER A 621 -3.68 -4.58 9.40
N SER A 622 -3.24 -5.47 10.29
CA SER A 622 -4.14 -6.34 11.05
C SER A 622 -4.91 -5.62 12.16
N ASP A 623 -4.62 -4.35 12.40
CA ASP A 623 -5.20 -3.62 13.53
C ASP A 623 -6.68 -3.24 13.32
N ASP A 624 -7.12 -3.03 12.07
CA ASP A 624 -8.48 -2.56 11.79
C ASP A 624 -9.00 -3.03 10.41
N LEU A 625 -10.05 -3.85 10.40
CA LEU A 625 -10.71 -4.30 9.19
C LEU A 625 -11.43 -3.20 8.40
N TYR A 626 -11.75 -2.06 9.00
CA TYR A 626 -12.34 -0.95 8.26
C TYR A 626 -11.44 -0.40 7.16
N GLN A 627 -10.15 -0.68 7.20
CA GLN A 627 -9.22 -0.34 6.13
C GLN A 627 -9.63 -0.96 4.77
N ILE A 628 -10.29 -2.13 4.78
CA ILE A 628 -10.82 -2.76 3.56
C ILE A 628 -11.98 -1.93 2.98
N VAL A 629 -12.86 -1.42 3.85
CA VAL A 629 -13.94 -0.51 3.44
C VAL A 629 -13.37 0.79 2.88
N THR A 630 -12.38 1.36 3.57
CA THR A 630 -11.67 2.57 3.12
C THR A 630 -11.03 2.34 1.75
N LEU A 631 -10.36 1.20 1.56
CA LEU A 631 -9.77 0.82 0.28
C LEU A 631 -10.81 0.75 -0.85
N LYS A 632 -11.97 0.17 -0.59
CA LYS A 632 -13.07 0.10 -1.57
C LYS A 632 -13.58 1.49 -1.94
N LEU A 633 -13.85 2.34 -0.96
CA LEU A 633 -14.31 3.72 -1.17
C LEU A 633 -13.26 4.56 -1.92
N LEU A 634 -11.98 4.41 -1.56
CA LEU A 634 -10.87 5.07 -2.23
C LEU A 634 -10.76 4.66 -3.70
N SER A 635 -10.89 3.36 -3.97
CA SER A 635 -10.85 2.80 -5.32
C SER A 635 -12.01 3.30 -6.19
N ASP A 636 -13.22 3.35 -5.64
CA ASP A 636 -14.41 3.88 -6.32
C ASP A 636 -14.25 5.38 -6.63
N SER A 637 -13.75 6.16 -5.65
CA SER A 637 -13.48 7.60 -5.80
C SER A 637 -12.39 7.87 -6.85
N LEU A 638 -11.36 7.02 -6.92
CA LEU A 638 -10.33 7.09 -7.96
C LEU A 638 -10.96 6.92 -9.35
N MET A 639 -11.79 5.89 -9.53
CA MET A 639 -12.43 5.61 -10.82
C MET A 639 -13.39 6.72 -11.23
N GLU A 640 -14.09 7.34 -10.27
CA GLU A 640 -14.92 8.51 -10.53
C GLU A 640 -14.08 9.73 -10.95
N ARG A 641 -12.96 10.00 -10.24
CA ARG A 641 -12.01 11.08 -10.61
C ARG A 641 -11.45 10.87 -12.01
N ILE A 642 -11.03 9.66 -12.37
CA ILE A 642 -10.55 9.34 -13.72
C ILE A 642 -11.61 9.64 -14.77
N ARG A 643 -12.86 9.21 -14.57
CA ARG A 643 -13.99 9.49 -15.49
C ARG A 643 -14.30 10.99 -15.59
N LYS A 644 -14.26 11.71 -14.47
CA LYS A 644 -14.49 13.16 -14.40
C LYS A 644 -13.39 13.93 -15.14
N ASN A 645 -12.12 13.58 -14.89
CA ASN A 645 -10.98 14.18 -15.59
C ASN A 645 -11.08 13.94 -17.09
N TYR A 646 -11.37 12.72 -17.52
CA TYR A 646 -11.57 12.39 -18.92
C TYR A 646 -12.63 13.28 -19.59
N ARG A 647 -13.83 13.38 -18.98
CA ARG A 647 -14.92 14.20 -19.51
C ARG A 647 -14.55 15.68 -19.58
N ARG A 648 -13.86 16.21 -18.58
CA ARG A 648 -13.41 17.60 -18.52
C ARG A 648 -12.36 17.90 -19.61
N ILE A 649 -11.37 17.03 -19.76
CA ILE A 649 -10.30 17.18 -20.77
C ILE A 649 -10.91 17.17 -22.16
N VAL A 650 -11.73 16.17 -22.47
CA VAL A 650 -12.36 16.07 -23.80
C VAL A 650 -13.28 17.24 -24.05
N GLY A 651 -14.13 17.60 -23.11
CA GLY A 651 -15.08 18.72 -23.27
C GLY A 651 -14.39 20.07 -23.46
N PHE A 652 -13.41 20.38 -22.59
CA PHE A 652 -12.71 21.66 -22.64
C PHE A 652 -11.86 21.79 -23.91
N ASN A 653 -11.11 20.76 -24.28
CA ASN A 653 -10.28 20.76 -25.47
C ASN A 653 -11.12 20.85 -26.75
N SER A 654 -12.25 20.15 -26.83
CA SER A 654 -13.20 20.28 -27.94
C SER A 654 -13.74 21.69 -28.06
N LEU A 655 -14.07 22.34 -26.93
CA LEU A 655 -14.50 23.73 -26.92
C LEU A 655 -13.42 24.70 -27.48
N LEU A 656 -12.15 24.49 -27.03
CA LEU A 656 -11.03 25.32 -27.54
C LEU A 656 -10.84 25.15 -29.04
N ILE A 657 -10.97 23.92 -29.56
CA ILE A 657 -10.91 23.66 -31.02
C ILE A 657 -12.02 24.39 -31.74
N VAL A 658 -13.27 24.30 -31.29
CA VAL A 658 -14.42 25.00 -31.93
C VAL A 658 -14.22 26.49 -31.93
N LEU A 659 -13.81 27.09 -30.81
CA LEU A 659 -13.56 28.55 -30.72
C LEU A 659 -12.39 28.98 -31.60
N GLY A 660 -11.35 28.16 -31.73
CA GLY A 660 -10.22 28.43 -32.61
C GLY A 660 -10.58 28.37 -34.11
N VAL A 661 -11.33 27.34 -34.50
CA VAL A 661 -11.85 27.19 -35.89
C VAL A 661 -12.84 28.31 -36.24
N ALA A 662 -13.69 28.71 -35.31
CA ALA A 662 -14.57 29.87 -35.48
C ALA A 662 -13.78 31.19 -35.61
N GLY A 663 -12.52 31.23 -35.15
CA GLY A 663 -11.68 32.43 -35.19
C GLY A 663 -11.92 33.38 -34.01
N VAL A 664 -12.58 32.90 -32.96
CA VAL A 664 -12.83 33.66 -31.71
C VAL A 664 -11.56 33.81 -30.89
N ILE A 665 -10.72 32.75 -30.85
CA ILE A 665 -9.45 32.76 -30.14
C ILE A 665 -8.28 32.44 -31.09
N GLN A 666 -7.11 33.01 -30.77
CA GLN A 666 -5.89 32.76 -31.53
C GLN A 666 -5.24 31.42 -31.13
N PRO A 667 -4.45 30.76 -32.01
CA PRO A 667 -3.77 29.50 -31.71
C PRO A 667 -2.92 29.56 -30.45
N THR A 668 -2.18 30.66 -30.23
CA THR A 668 -1.34 30.86 -29.03
C THR A 668 -2.16 31.00 -27.75
N THR A 669 -3.33 31.65 -27.81
CA THR A 669 -4.26 31.73 -26.68
C THR A 669 -4.88 30.37 -26.40
N SER A 670 -5.22 29.61 -27.44
CA SER A 670 -5.71 28.23 -27.31
C SER A 670 -4.70 27.34 -26.61
N ALA A 671 -3.41 27.38 -27.03
CA ALA A 671 -2.32 26.65 -26.41
C ALA A 671 -2.10 27.05 -24.93
N LEU A 672 -2.19 28.36 -24.61
CA LEU A 672 -2.06 28.82 -23.22
C LEU A 672 -3.20 28.28 -22.33
N LEU A 673 -4.44 28.36 -22.81
CA LEU A 673 -5.61 27.86 -22.08
C LEU A 673 -5.55 26.33 -21.91
N HIS A 674 -5.12 25.61 -22.95
CA HIS A 674 -4.90 24.16 -22.90
C HIS A 674 -3.86 23.80 -21.84
N ASN A 675 -2.66 24.38 -21.86
CA ASN A 675 -1.61 24.12 -20.88
C ASN A 675 -2.05 24.49 -19.44
N SER A 676 -2.78 25.61 -19.29
CA SER A 676 -3.33 26.02 -17.99
C SER A 676 -4.35 24.99 -17.45
N SER A 677 -5.24 24.49 -18.31
CA SER A 677 -6.22 23.46 -17.93
C SER A 677 -5.53 22.15 -17.57
N THR A 678 -4.53 21.73 -18.32
CA THR A 678 -3.73 20.53 -18.04
C THR A 678 -3.05 20.62 -16.69
N LEU A 679 -2.43 21.76 -16.38
CA LEU A 679 -1.82 21.99 -15.07
C LEU A 679 -2.85 21.97 -13.93
N LEU A 680 -4.00 22.65 -14.10
CA LEU A 680 -5.05 22.69 -13.08
C LEU A 680 -5.63 21.29 -12.81
N ILE A 681 -5.90 20.52 -13.85
CA ILE A 681 -6.39 19.13 -13.71
C ILE A 681 -5.31 18.25 -13.06
N GLY A 682 -4.03 18.41 -13.42
CA GLY A 682 -2.92 17.73 -12.78
C GLY A 682 -2.82 18.03 -11.29
N LEU A 683 -2.91 19.30 -10.89
CA LEU A 683 -2.91 19.73 -9.49
C LEU A 683 -4.13 19.21 -8.71
N GLU A 684 -5.33 19.22 -9.31
CA GLU A 684 -6.54 18.65 -8.72
C GLU A 684 -6.37 17.11 -8.54
N SER A 685 -5.70 16.46 -9.48
CA SER A 685 -5.43 15.01 -9.43
C SER A 685 -4.47 14.61 -8.31
N MET A 686 -3.66 15.53 -7.80
CA MET A 686 -2.77 15.31 -6.64
C MET A 686 -3.49 15.42 -5.28
N GLN A 687 -4.72 15.94 -5.25
CA GLN A 687 -5.47 16.07 -3.99
C GLN A 687 -6.00 14.73 -3.52
N ASN A 688 -6.29 14.63 -2.22
CA ASN A 688 -6.90 13.45 -1.65
C ASN A 688 -8.25 13.13 -2.30
N LEU A 689 -8.64 11.87 -2.27
CA LEU A 689 -9.87 11.33 -2.84
C LEU A 689 -10.99 11.25 -1.83
N LEU A 690 -10.61 10.93 -0.58
CA LEU A 690 -11.50 10.91 0.58
C LEU A 690 -11.25 12.19 1.39
N ASP A 691 -12.30 12.93 1.71
CA ASP A 691 -12.22 14.16 2.53
C ASP A 691 -12.12 13.84 4.02
#